data_59bc2f32ad55595259c3984925d81b01
#
_entry.id   59bc2f32ad55595259c3984925d81b01
#
_cell.length_a   1.000
_cell.length_b   1.000
_cell.length_c   1.000
_cell.angle_alpha   90.00
_cell.angle_beta   90.00
_cell.angle_gamma   90.00
#
_symmetry.space_group_name_H-M   'P 1'
#
loop_
_entity.id
_entity.type
_entity.pdbx_description
1 polymer ?
#
loop_
_entity_poly.entity_id
_entity_poly.type
_entity_poly.pdbx_seq_one_letter_code
_entity_poly.pdbx_strand_id
1 'polypeptide(L)'
;MSLDIAIIAIGFLLASTLGSYLLAVYGGAISKNLIFVLALFAGTGALLATGTIEMAGRYGFSVVLALFAFTMVFLFSPLIFYPIRRLSEIIRFASLVDFLTFRFRGKAIAVIACSSLIIVSIPLFLAQFLALSSVYDFLFDDKQWLFRLIIVATIVLINWNAIKHGMARSLRWVMAAAGFLLLSALVTSALVSVESIFGGISDMNQWVVSSGQRLIVQRMDSSYSLFVIFLAASFALPVNFSIVISEHISDNQVGLSAWAYPLLMLAASITILPLLWSGIAVQSASPLQNYLFAIPTLIQQPIVAGLSIASIVLVAIALLCNMSTMLAKMVLNSFVLPTKDLHQQPQLNRWINLRLLAISTGLIILCAVLSKMIKANSITDLYLVGFSGLAQLTPAMLAAIYLPKINRNGVIAGLLGGVSVWLLTLALPTLFGDWSWQLPGTDRVLVFGMENWQTWAFEALMVNILLCTVFSILSPMDKEQKSFARLCMVDNIYIPARVQLSHSSVEQMLVSLRRLLGDEADIEIDRALNKLNFEGSETRPAALRKLRDSLYSSLTLNFGVLAAYKMMEETLPLLTPARSDPDDIYLIESVLAIEGDRLTGIASELNKLRMHHREILDNLPIGIIALGQGGEIIKWNSTMARYTGIDSETVAGSLVGDLPAPWHAVISTFLQEGVTSKDNVELEVAGKSQWFGLQKSTAISADDDLILLVEDQTNSVLLVQNYINNERLASVGRLAAGVAHEIGNPVTGIACIAQNLQHETEAAEIETSAELILSQTDRISVIVQSLINFSRGEQTYHDQLQPVAVRDAAEEAIQILSLTKEQPREQFVCLVDTEIQIISDHRQLVQIFLNLLGNARDATIDGSPIEISCESDGQKLRIMISDQGSGIAEPIKDQLFEPFVTSKEPGQGTGLGLWMVFNLVKKLGGEISLSSPAKNSDRGTTAKLTFDLNRH
;
A
#
# COMPACT_ATOMS: atom_id res chain seq x y z
N MET A 1 43.58 -48.95 2.27
CA MET A 1 43.38 -47.67 2.99
C MET A 1 42.62 -46.62 2.19
N SER A 2 42.98 -46.34 0.94
CA SER A 2 42.23 -45.39 0.08
C SER A 2 40.79 -45.86 -0.21
N LEU A 3 40.55 -47.14 -0.43
CA LEU A 3 39.25 -47.71 -0.70
C LEU A 3 38.33 -47.65 0.53
N ASP A 4 38.88 -47.94 1.71
CA ASP A 4 38.11 -47.87 2.97
C ASP A 4 37.67 -46.42 3.25
N ILE A 5 38.58 -45.46 3.06
CA ILE A 5 38.28 -44.04 3.22
C ILE A 5 37.21 -43.60 2.23
N ALA A 6 37.25 -44.07 0.96
CA ALA A 6 36.24 -43.73 -0.03
C ALA A 6 34.86 -44.31 0.33
N ILE A 7 34.80 -45.53 0.85
CA ILE A 7 33.54 -46.16 1.32
C ILE A 7 32.95 -45.36 2.49
N ILE A 8 33.79 -44.99 3.46
CA ILE A 8 33.37 -44.18 4.63
C ILE A 8 32.88 -42.83 4.15
N ALA A 9 33.56 -42.15 3.19
CA ALA A 9 33.13 -40.89 2.65
C ALA A 9 31.74 -40.98 1.95
N ILE A 10 31.50 -42.04 1.18
CA ILE A 10 30.18 -42.27 0.55
C ILE A 10 29.12 -42.48 1.64
N GLY A 11 29.43 -43.21 2.71
CA GLY A 11 28.50 -43.38 3.85
C GLY A 11 28.10 -42.05 4.47
N PHE A 12 29.04 -41.14 4.74
CA PHE A 12 28.77 -39.81 5.27
C PHE A 12 27.96 -38.95 4.29
N LEU A 13 28.23 -39.00 3.01
CA LEU A 13 27.49 -38.31 1.98
C LEU A 13 25.99 -38.71 1.98
N LEU A 14 25.75 -40.02 1.99
CA LEU A 14 24.38 -40.57 1.99
C LEU A 14 23.66 -40.26 3.31
N ALA A 15 24.30 -40.42 4.45
CA ALA A 15 23.71 -40.15 5.76
C ALA A 15 23.35 -38.67 5.92
N SER A 16 24.23 -37.76 5.50
CA SER A 16 24.02 -36.33 5.62
C SER A 16 22.93 -35.82 4.68
N THR A 17 22.90 -36.26 3.42
CA THR A 17 21.87 -35.91 2.48
C THR A 17 20.49 -36.44 2.89
N LEU A 18 20.41 -37.68 3.34
CA LEU A 18 19.16 -38.29 3.85
C LEU A 18 18.69 -37.60 5.14
N GLY A 19 19.60 -37.34 6.07
CA GLY A 19 19.30 -36.68 7.35
C GLY A 19 18.77 -35.27 7.15
N SER A 20 19.39 -34.48 6.29
CA SER A 20 18.92 -33.14 5.97
C SER A 20 17.56 -33.14 5.23
N TYR A 21 17.34 -34.09 4.36
CA TYR A 21 16.04 -34.32 3.72
C TYR A 21 14.96 -34.63 4.76
N LEU A 22 15.16 -35.54 5.67
CA LEU A 22 14.21 -35.89 6.71
C LEU A 22 13.90 -34.71 7.66
N LEU A 23 14.93 -34.00 8.11
CA LEU A 23 14.77 -32.81 8.94
C LEU A 23 13.91 -31.76 8.30
N ALA A 24 13.99 -31.61 7.02
CA ALA A 24 13.24 -30.59 6.34
C ALA A 24 11.80 -31.03 6.02
N VAL A 25 11.50 -32.30 5.78
CA VAL A 25 10.13 -32.80 5.58
C VAL A 25 9.37 -32.83 6.91
N TYR A 26 10.02 -33.32 7.97
CA TYR A 26 9.38 -33.61 9.26
C TYR A 26 9.77 -32.64 10.38
N GLY A 27 10.73 -31.76 10.15
CA GLY A 27 11.26 -30.85 11.18
C GLY A 27 10.38 -29.66 11.47
N GLY A 28 10.35 -29.20 12.73
CA GLY A 28 9.66 -27.99 13.19
C GLY A 28 10.40 -26.70 12.83
N ALA A 29 9.98 -25.57 13.44
CA ALA A 29 10.55 -24.24 13.20
C ALA A 29 12.06 -24.16 13.50
N ILE A 30 12.54 -24.82 14.56
CA ILE A 30 13.96 -24.82 14.96
C ILE A 30 14.82 -25.45 13.87
N SER A 31 14.38 -26.57 13.28
CA SER A 31 15.13 -27.23 12.22
C SER A 31 15.20 -26.39 10.94
N LYS A 32 14.14 -25.62 10.62
CA LYS A 32 14.15 -24.71 9.48
C LYS A 32 15.18 -23.58 9.66
N ASN A 33 15.31 -23.05 10.87
CA ASN A 33 16.29 -22.01 11.20
C ASN A 33 17.73 -22.54 11.10
N LEU A 34 17.97 -23.75 11.61
CA LEU A 34 19.28 -24.39 11.52
C LEU A 34 19.68 -24.69 10.07
N ILE A 35 18.76 -25.22 9.26
CA ILE A 35 18.95 -25.44 7.83
C ILE A 35 19.31 -24.15 7.11
N PHE A 36 18.68 -23.04 7.45
CA PHE A 36 18.97 -21.75 6.85
C PHE A 36 20.40 -21.29 7.13
N VAL A 37 20.84 -21.31 8.40
CA VAL A 37 22.17 -20.85 8.79
C VAL A 37 23.27 -21.78 8.25
N LEU A 38 23.05 -23.09 8.25
CA LEU A 38 23.99 -24.07 7.68
C LEU A 38 24.10 -23.93 6.14
N ALA A 39 23.00 -23.60 5.46
CA ALA A 39 23.03 -23.33 4.02
C ALA A 39 23.85 -22.09 3.67
N LEU A 40 23.75 -21.01 4.48
CA LEU A 40 24.61 -19.84 4.34
C LEU A 40 26.07 -20.18 4.59
N PHE A 41 26.35 -20.96 5.61
CA PHE A 41 27.70 -21.40 5.94
C PHE A 41 28.37 -22.20 4.79
N ALA A 42 27.61 -23.08 4.15
CA ALA A 42 28.08 -23.80 2.97
C ALA A 42 28.31 -22.90 1.74
N GLY A 43 27.76 -21.69 1.72
CA GLY A 43 27.93 -20.71 0.63
C GLY A 43 29.38 -20.26 0.39
N THR A 44 30.28 -20.47 1.36
CA THR A 44 31.72 -20.27 1.18
C THR A 44 32.37 -21.33 0.28
N GLY A 45 31.72 -22.46 0.07
CA GLY A 45 32.19 -23.53 -0.78
C GLY A 45 33.50 -24.17 -0.30
N ALA A 46 34.32 -24.63 -1.25
CA ALA A 46 35.60 -25.25 -0.98
C ALA A 46 36.64 -24.30 -0.34
N LEU A 47 36.43 -22.98 -0.32
CA LEU A 47 37.30 -22.02 0.34
C LEU A 47 37.54 -22.42 1.78
N LEU A 48 36.47 -22.62 2.55
CA LEU A 48 36.56 -22.92 3.97
C LEU A 48 37.17 -24.30 4.24
N ALA A 49 36.92 -25.27 3.35
CA ALA A 49 37.41 -26.64 3.49
C ALA A 49 38.93 -26.78 3.18
N THR A 50 39.40 -26.04 2.17
CA THR A 50 40.72 -26.26 1.59
C THR A 50 41.54 -24.97 1.44
N GLY A 51 40.94 -23.92 0.91
CA GLY A 51 41.61 -22.66 0.60
C GLY A 51 42.03 -21.85 1.84
N THR A 52 41.28 -21.93 2.96
CA THR A 52 41.61 -21.16 4.18
C THR A 52 42.89 -21.64 4.85
N ILE A 53 43.21 -22.92 4.80
CA ILE A 53 44.46 -23.46 5.35
C ILE A 53 45.64 -22.98 4.52
N GLU A 54 45.53 -23.03 3.20
CA GLU A 54 46.52 -22.48 2.26
C GLU A 54 46.71 -20.97 2.47
N MET A 55 45.60 -20.25 2.61
CA MET A 55 45.56 -18.81 2.83
C MET A 55 46.23 -18.44 4.18
N ALA A 56 46.03 -19.24 5.22
CA ALA A 56 46.66 -19.05 6.53
C ALA A 56 48.18 -19.22 6.47
N GLY A 57 48.68 -20.16 5.67
CA GLY A 57 50.08 -20.31 5.39
C GLY A 57 50.74 -19.08 4.72
N ARG A 58 49.98 -18.39 3.85
CA ARG A 58 50.47 -17.18 3.14
C ARG A 58 50.26 -15.87 3.92
N TYR A 59 49.08 -15.67 4.53
CA TYR A 59 48.63 -14.40 5.09
C TYR A 59 48.44 -14.45 6.62
N GLY A 60 48.76 -15.57 7.26
CA GLY A 60 48.71 -15.71 8.72
C GLY A 60 47.29 -15.45 9.27
N PHE A 61 47.23 -14.67 10.37
CA PHE A 61 45.98 -14.36 11.07
C PHE A 61 45.00 -13.49 10.24
N SER A 62 45.47 -12.84 9.19
CA SER A 62 44.63 -12.04 8.29
C SER A 62 43.46 -12.80 7.72
N VAL A 63 43.55 -14.15 7.62
CA VAL A 63 42.48 -15.03 7.17
C VAL A 63 41.27 -15.00 8.09
N VAL A 64 41.49 -14.99 9.40
CA VAL A 64 40.42 -14.91 10.40
C VAL A 64 39.67 -13.59 10.24
N LEU A 65 40.41 -12.48 10.06
CA LEU A 65 39.83 -11.18 9.81
C LEU A 65 39.04 -11.12 8.48
N ALA A 66 39.52 -11.78 7.42
CA ALA A 66 38.84 -11.90 6.15
C ALA A 66 37.50 -12.67 6.28
N LEU A 67 37.50 -13.80 6.99
CA LEU A 67 36.29 -14.58 7.24
C LEU A 67 35.29 -13.82 8.12
N PHE A 68 35.77 -13.06 9.09
CA PHE A 68 34.95 -12.18 9.88
C PHE A 68 34.32 -11.09 9.01
N ALA A 69 35.11 -10.42 8.15
CA ALA A 69 34.62 -9.42 7.21
C ALA A 69 33.53 -9.98 6.28
N PHE A 70 33.70 -11.24 5.83
CA PHE A 70 32.71 -11.92 5.00
C PHE A 70 31.35 -12.03 5.69
N THR A 71 31.34 -12.20 7.01
CA THR A 71 30.05 -12.30 7.78
C THR A 71 29.48 -10.95 8.22
N MET A 72 30.27 -9.86 8.21
CA MET A 72 29.81 -8.55 8.66
C MET A 72 28.60 -8.02 7.86
N VAL A 73 28.45 -8.40 6.60
CA VAL A 73 27.28 -8.05 5.79
C VAL A 73 25.98 -8.52 6.45
N PHE A 74 26.02 -9.68 7.11
CA PHE A 74 24.87 -10.23 7.83
C PHE A 74 24.65 -9.56 9.18
N LEU A 75 25.73 -9.17 9.87
CA LEU A 75 25.65 -8.37 11.10
C LEU A 75 24.96 -7.01 10.81
N PHE A 76 25.26 -6.40 9.66
CA PHE A 76 24.64 -5.17 9.19
C PHE A 76 23.40 -5.43 8.30
N SER A 77 22.74 -6.55 8.44
CA SER A 77 21.53 -6.89 7.67
C SER A 77 20.42 -5.81 7.72
N PRO A 78 20.17 -5.08 8.83
CA PRO A 78 19.21 -3.98 8.84
C PRO A 78 19.50 -2.89 7.82
N LEU A 79 20.77 -2.63 7.54
CA LEU A 79 21.19 -1.61 6.57
C LEU A 79 21.24 -2.15 5.14
N ILE A 80 21.54 -3.43 4.95
CA ILE A 80 21.85 -4.00 3.63
C ILE A 80 20.70 -4.86 3.10
N PHE A 81 20.30 -5.88 3.86
CA PHE A 81 19.33 -6.85 3.37
C PHE A 81 17.87 -6.45 3.60
N TYR A 82 17.53 -5.80 4.70
CA TYR A 82 16.15 -5.39 4.97
C TYR A 82 15.58 -4.41 3.93
N PRO A 83 16.33 -3.38 3.45
CA PRO A 83 15.82 -2.51 2.39
C PRO A 83 15.51 -3.26 1.10
N ILE A 84 16.40 -4.17 0.67
CA ILE A 84 16.18 -4.98 -0.53
C ILE A 84 15.02 -5.95 -0.32
N ARG A 85 14.93 -6.54 0.87
CA ARG A 85 13.89 -7.49 1.21
C ARG A 85 12.50 -6.84 1.26
N ARG A 86 12.39 -5.64 1.82
CA ARG A 86 11.16 -4.84 1.80
C ARG A 86 10.64 -4.64 0.37
N LEU A 87 11.53 -4.28 -0.55
CA LEU A 87 11.18 -4.21 -1.97
C LEU A 87 10.84 -5.58 -2.56
N SER A 88 11.54 -6.64 -2.14
CA SER A 88 11.29 -8.00 -2.61
C SER A 88 9.94 -8.57 -2.14
N GLU A 89 9.39 -8.12 -1.03
CA GLU A 89 8.03 -8.48 -0.59
C GLU A 89 6.96 -7.98 -1.56
N ILE A 90 7.23 -6.82 -2.20
CA ILE A 90 6.33 -6.21 -3.18
C ILE A 90 6.57 -6.79 -4.57
N ILE A 91 7.84 -6.85 -5.02
CA ILE A 91 8.21 -7.11 -6.42
C ILE A 91 8.82 -8.50 -6.64
N ARG A 92 9.24 -9.21 -5.58
CA ARG A 92 9.81 -10.56 -5.59
C ARG A 92 10.96 -10.77 -6.56
N PHE A 93 12.08 -10.12 -6.31
CA PHE A 93 13.29 -10.31 -7.13
C PHE A 93 13.76 -11.76 -7.12
N ALA A 94 13.97 -12.31 -8.29
CA ALA A 94 14.53 -13.66 -8.46
C ALA A 94 16.05 -13.68 -8.30
N SER A 95 16.73 -12.54 -8.53
CA SER A 95 18.17 -12.44 -8.55
C SER A 95 18.67 -11.02 -8.27
N LEU A 96 19.99 -10.93 -7.99
CA LEU A 96 20.72 -9.67 -7.89
C LEU A 96 20.59 -8.80 -9.15
N VAL A 97 20.66 -9.43 -10.33
CA VAL A 97 20.52 -8.75 -11.61
C VAL A 97 19.12 -8.17 -11.78
N ASP A 98 18.08 -8.88 -11.32
CA ASP A 98 16.71 -8.37 -11.36
C ASP A 98 16.55 -7.12 -10.48
N PHE A 99 17.18 -7.08 -9.30
CA PHE A 99 17.19 -5.90 -8.45
C PHE A 99 17.86 -4.70 -9.12
N LEU A 100 19.04 -4.87 -9.68
CA LEU A 100 19.72 -3.81 -10.43
C LEU A 100 18.93 -3.36 -11.64
N THR A 101 18.31 -4.30 -12.36
CA THR A 101 17.48 -4.02 -13.53
C THR A 101 16.22 -3.23 -13.15
N PHE A 102 15.62 -3.55 -12.04
CA PHE A 102 14.47 -2.80 -11.49
C PHE A 102 14.87 -1.35 -11.17
N ARG A 103 15.97 -1.18 -10.43
CA ARG A 103 16.43 0.14 -9.98
C ARG A 103 16.87 1.06 -11.12
N PHE A 104 17.66 0.56 -12.05
CA PHE A 104 18.29 1.37 -13.11
C PHE A 104 17.52 1.33 -14.43
N ARG A 105 16.53 0.48 -14.55
CA ARG A 105 15.70 0.31 -15.76
C ARG A 105 16.47 0.12 -17.07
N GLY A 106 16.08 -0.83 -17.85
CA GLY A 106 16.56 -1.03 -19.20
C GLY A 106 17.27 -2.35 -19.42
N LYS A 107 17.15 -2.84 -20.66
CA LYS A 107 17.72 -4.11 -21.10
C LYS A 107 19.24 -4.13 -21.04
N ALA A 108 19.89 -2.99 -21.31
CA ALA A 108 21.35 -2.89 -21.32
C ALA A 108 21.96 -3.20 -19.94
N ILE A 109 21.38 -2.68 -18.84
CA ILE A 109 21.88 -2.96 -17.51
C ILE A 109 21.71 -4.44 -17.11
N ALA A 110 20.57 -5.06 -17.50
CA ALA A 110 20.34 -6.48 -17.26
C ALA A 110 21.40 -7.35 -17.95
N VAL A 111 21.67 -7.06 -19.22
CA VAL A 111 22.66 -7.80 -20.04
C VAL A 111 24.08 -7.61 -19.49
N ILE A 112 24.48 -6.36 -19.17
CA ILE A 112 25.84 -6.06 -18.71
C ILE A 112 26.07 -6.59 -17.30
N ALA A 113 25.14 -6.39 -16.37
CA ALA A 113 25.26 -6.93 -15.02
C ALA A 113 25.27 -8.47 -15.01
N CYS A 114 24.43 -9.11 -15.82
CA CYS A 114 24.43 -10.57 -15.96
C CYS A 114 25.75 -11.10 -16.56
N SER A 115 26.24 -10.49 -17.63
CA SER A 115 27.52 -10.87 -18.27
C SER A 115 28.67 -10.68 -17.30
N SER A 116 28.74 -9.54 -16.61
CA SER A 116 29.75 -9.28 -15.58
C SER A 116 29.73 -10.35 -14.50
N LEU A 117 28.55 -10.69 -13.98
CA LEU A 117 28.41 -11.67 -12.91
C LEU A 117 28.81 -13.09 -13.36
N ILE A 118 28.51 -13.47 -14.59
CA ILE A 118 28.97 -14.75 -15.16
C ILE A 118 30.49 -14.78 -15.20
N ILE A 119 31.11 -13.74 -15.79
CA ILE A 119 32.57 -13.67 -15.95
C ILE A 119 33.30 -13.73 -14.62
N VAL A 120 32.85 -12.93 -13.63
CA VAL A 120 33.51 -12.89 -12.31
C VAL A 120 33.25 -14.15 -11.47
N SER A 121 32.21 -14.94 -11.80
CA SER A 121 31.91 -16.22 -11.13
C SER A 121 32.76 -17.38 -11.65
N ILE A 122 33.37 -17.29 -12.86
CA ILE A 122 34.18 -18.39 -13.44
C ILE A 122 35.29 -18.85 -12.49
N PRO A 123 36.15 -18.00 -11.90
CA PRO A 123 37.16 -18.47 -10.96
C PRO A 123 36.62 -19.26 -9.78
N LEU A 124 35.42 -18.89 -9.28
CA LEU A 124 34.78 -19.63 -8.16
C LEU A 124 34.31 -21.01 -8.58
N PHE A 125 33.80 -21.18 -9.81
CA PHE A 125 33.52 -22.51 -10.36
C PHE A 125 34.80 -23.37 -10.51
N LEU A 126 35.86 -22.75 -11.03
CA LEU A 126 37.15 -23.42 -11.21
C LEU A 126 37.74 -23.87 -9.89
N ALA A 127 37.61 -23.10 -8.83
CA ALA A 127 38.04 -23.46 -7.49
C ALA A 127 37.33 -24.73 -6.95
N GLN A 128 36.02 -24.90 -7.24
CA GLN A 128 35.31 -26.13 -6.86
C GLN A 128 35.83 -27.34 -7.65
N PHE A 129 36.07 -27.18 -8.97
CA PHE A 129 36.61 -28.25 -9.78
C PHE A 129 38.04 -28.61 -9.37
N LEU A 130 38.86 -27.63 -8.97
CA LEU A 130 40.21 -27.87 -8.45
C LEU A 130 40.17 -28.65 -7.12
N ALA A 131 39.28 -28.27 -6.17
CA ALA A 131 39.09 -28.98 -4.91
C ALA A 131 38.64 -30.44 -5.13
N LEU A 132 37.70 -30.64 -6.07
CA LEU A 132 37.28 -32.02 -6.43
C LEU A 132 38.38 -32.81 -7.08
N SER A 133 39.23 -32.22 -7.94
CA SER A 133 40.40 -32.85 -8.56
C SER A 133 41.45 -33.24 -7.53
N SER A 134 41.72 -32.37 -6.52
CA SER A 134 42.65 -32.65 -5.43
C SER A 134 42.25 -33.89 -4.60
N VAL A 135 40.95 -34.03 -4.35
CA VAL A 135 40.39 -35.21 -3.67
C VAL A 135 40.54 -36.48 -4.53
N TYR A 136 40.28 -36.37 -5.80
CA TYR A 136 40.40 -37.50 -6.71
C TYR A 136 41.87 -37.95 -6.85
N ASP A 137 42.80 -37.03 -7.07
CA ASP A 137 44.25 -37.33 -7.19
C ASP A 137 44.82 -37.97 -5.92
N PHE A 138 44.22 -37.65 -4.76
CA PHE A 138 44.58 -38.26 -3.50
C PHE A 138 44.04 -39.70 -3.34
N LEU A 139 42.86 -40.02 -3.89
CA LEU A 139 42.24 -41.34 -3.74
C LEU A 139 42.59 -42.30 -4.86
N PHE A 140 42.82 -41.82 -6.08
CA PHE A 140 42.95 -42.63 -7.29
C PHE A 140 44.07 -42.09 -8.20
N ASP A 141 44.90 -42.99 -8.69
CA ASP A 141 46.03 -42.60 -9.55
C ASP A 141 45.69 -42.41 -11.04
N ASP A 142 44.50 -42.92 -11.50
CA ASP A 142 44.17 -42.92 -12.95
C ASP A 142 42.71 -42.55 -13.26
N LYS A 143 42.49 -41.96 -14.47
CA LYS A 143 41.15 -41.71 -15.07
C LYS A 143 40.34 -40.51 -14.50
N GLN A 144 40.98 -39.40 -14.22
CA GLN A 144 40.31 -38.12 -13.81
C GLN A 144 39.11 -37.71 -14.69
N TRP A 145 39.11 -38.05 -15.98
CA TRP A 145 38.04 -37.70 -16.91
C TRP A 145 36.74 -38.41 -16.54
N LEU A 146 36.77 -39.66 -16.10
CA LEU A 146 35.59 -40.39 -15.71
C LEU A 146 34.98 -39.81 -14.43
N PHE A 147 35.81 -39.45 -13.47
CA PHE A 147 35.37 -38.78 -12.25
C PHE A 147 34.66 -37.43 -12.53
N ARG A 148 35.25 -36.61 -13.37
CA ARG A 148 34.64 -35.34 -13.81
C ARG A 148 33.31 -35.56 -14.51
N LEU A 149 33.17 -36.58 -15.36
CA LEU A 149 31.92 -36.95 -16.00
C LEU A 149 30.84 -37.33 -14.98
N ILE A 150 31.22 -38.14 -14.00
CA ILE A 150 30.32 -38.56 -12.90
C ILE A 150 29.83 -37.34 -12.10
N ILE A 151 30.75 -36.42 -11.77
CA ILE A 151 30.42 -35.17 -11.07
C ILE A 151 29.45 -34.32 -11.89
N VAL A 152 29.75 -34.09 -13.17
CA VAL A 152 28.87 -33.32 -14.06
C VAL A 152 27.49 -33.97 -14.14
N ALA A 153 27.43 -35.31 -14.33
CA ALA A 153 26.17 -36.04 -14.37
C ALA A 153 25.38 -35.92 -13.07
N THR A 154 26.05 -36.00 -11.92
CA THR A 154 25.43 -35.84 -10.59
C THR A 154 24.84 -34.44 -10.42
N ILE A 155 25.61 -33.41 -10.81
CA ILE A 155 25.15 -32.02 -10.75
C ILE A 155 23.93 -31.80 -11.66
N VAL A 156 23.96 -32.34 -12.89
CA VAL A 156 22.82 -32.25 -13.82
C VAL A 156 21.57 -32.93 -13.24
N LEU A 157 21.73 -34.08 -12.61
CA LEU A 157 20.62 -34.80 -11.97
C LEU A 157 20.03 -34.02 -10.81
N ILE A 158 20.88 -33.45 -9.94
CA ILE A 158 20.46 -32.60 -8.81
C ILE A 158 19.73 -31.37 -9.32
N ASN A 159 20.30 -30.69 -10.35
CA ASN A 159 19.68 -29.50 -10.93
C ASN A 159 18.36 -29.81 -11.60
N TRP A 160 18.24 -30.92 -12.32
CA TRP A 160 16.96 -31.38 -12.88
C TRP A 160 15.90 -31.56 -11.82
N ASN A 161 16.23 -32.27 -10.73
CA ASN A 161 15.32 -32.47 -9.62
C ASN A 161 14.93 -31.15 -8.94
N ALA A 162 15.89 -30.25 -8.75
CA ALA A 162 15.65 -28.93 -8.16
C ALA A 162 14.73 -28.07 -9.02
N ILE A 163 14.96 -28.03 -10.33
CA ILE A 163 14.13 -27.28 -11.27
C ILE A 163 12.69 -27.82 -11.29
N LYS A 164 12.50 -29.13 -11.22
CA LYS A 164 11.19 -29.77 -11.25
C LYS A 164 10.37 -29.55 -9.97
N HIS A 165 11.02 -29.56 -8.80
CA HIS A 165 10.35 -29.54 -7.49
C HIS A 165 10.51 -28.22 -6.71
N GLY A 166 11.06 -27.18 -7.36
CA GLY A 166 11.30 -25.87 -6.76
C GLY A 166 12.74 -25.68 -6.30
N MET A 167 13.49 -24.88 -7.07
CA MET A 167 14.92 -24.66 -6.91
C MET A 167 15.34 -24.23 -5.51
N ALA A 168 14.74 -23.19 -4.98
CA ALA A 168 15.15 -22.59 -3.71
C ALA A 168 14.97 -23.55 -2.51
N ARG A 169 13.98 -24.42 -2.54
CA ARG A 169 13.72 -25.37 -1.45
C ARG A 169 14.65 -26.58 -1.53
N SER A 170 14.79 -27.18 -2.69
CA SER A 170 15.59 -28.37 -2.89
C SER A 170 17.08 -28.13 -2.68
N LEU A 171 17.64 -27.02 -3.16
CA LEU A 171 19.07 -26.72 -3.04
C LEU A 171 19.48 -26.30 -1.64
N ARG A 172 18.61 -25.64 -0.87
CA ARG A 172 18.90 -25.29 0.54
C ARG A 172 19.22 -26.48 1.42
N TRP A 173 18.63 -27.65 1.18
CA TRP A 173 18.87 -28.87 1.97
C TRP A 173 20.21 -29.46 1.67
N VAL A 174 20.55 -29.51 0.38
CA VAL A 174 21.85 -30.01 -0.04
C VAL A 174 22.95 -29.09 0.54
N MET A 175 22.73 -27.76 0.49
CA MET A 175 23.62 -26.77 1.11
C MET A 175 23.72 -26.95 2.63
N ALA A 176 22.61 -27.16 3.32
CA ALA A 176 22.61 -27.36 4.78
C ALA A 176 23.34 -28.66 5.18
N ALA A 177 23.14 -29.77 4.43
CA ALA A 177 23.88 -31.00 4.61
C ALA A 177 25.39 -30.79 4.44
N ALA A 178 25.76 -30.05 3.39
CA ALA A 178 27.13 -29.68 3.10
C ALA A 178 27.75 -28.83 4.23
N GLY A 179 27.02 -27.84 4.73
CA GLY A 179 27.47 -27.00 5.85
C GLY A 179 27.67 -27.76 7.14
N PHE A 180 26.78 -28.72 7.45
CA PHE A 180 26.90 -29.58 8.62
C PHE A 180 28.13 -30.48 8.53
N LEU A 181 28.34 -31.17 7.40
CA LEU A 181 29.50 -32.01 7.21
C LEU A 181 30.81 -31.22 7.27
N LEU A 182 30.82 -30.02 6.64
CA LEU A 182 31.99 -29.17 6.64
C LEU A 182 32.40 -28.74 8.04
N LEU A 183 31.46 -28.25 8.84
CA LEU A 183 31.72 -27.86 10.23
C LEU A 183 32.20 -29.05 11.06
N SER A 184 31.51 -30.19 10.92
CA SER A 184 31.90 -31.41 11.61
C SER A 184 33.31 -31.88 11.23
N ALA A 185 33.64 -31.86 9.94
CA ALA A 185 34.99 -32.23 9.45
C ALA A 185 36.07 -31.28 9.95
N LEU A 186 35.85 -29.96 9.89
CA LEU A 186 36.84 -29.00 10.38
C LEU A 186 37.13 -29.16 11.88
N VAL A 187 36.08 -29.28 12.69
CA VAL A 187 36.20 -29.39 14.14
C VAL A 187 36.85 -30.75 14.52
N THR A 188 36.35 -31.87 13.97
CA THR A 188 36.88 -33.19 14.31
C THR A 188 38.31 -33.39 13.82
N SER A 189 38.61 -32.91 12.58
CA SER A 189 39.94 -32.98 12.02
C SER A 189 40.95 -32.17 12.83
N ALA A 190 40.61 -30.96 13.26
CA ALA A 190 41.47 -30.13 14.10
C ALA A 190 41.71 -30.76 15.48
N LEU A 191 40.64 -31.20 16.16
CA LEU A 191 40.73 -31.80 17.49
C LEU A 191 41.60 -33.10 17.48
N VAL A 192 41.31 -34.02 16.54
CA VAL A 192 42.04 -35.26 16.42
C VAL A 192 43.51 -35.04 16.03
N SER A 193 43.77 -34.07 15.15
CA SER A 193 45.15 -33.73 14.76
C SER A 193 45.94 -33.13 15.92
N VAL A 194 45.34 -32.22 16.70
CA VAL A 194 46.00 -31.62 17.86
C VAL A 194 46.31 -32.69 18.93
N GLU A 195 45.35 -33.53 19.26
CA GLU A 195 45.52 -34.59 20.27
C GLU A 195 46.54 -35.63 19.83
N SER A 196 46.47 -36.11 18.57
CA SER A 196 47.34 -37.17 18.09
C SER A 196 48.76 -36.75 17.81
N ILE A 197 49.01 -35.47 17.43
CA ILE A 197 50.31 -34.98 17.03
C ILE A 197 51.02 -34.31 18.18
N PHE A 198 50.31 -33.52 18.97
CA PHE A 198 50.90 -32.72 20.06
C PHE A 198 50.58 -33.24 21.46
N GLY A 199 49.53 -34.08 21.62
CA GLY A 199 49.06 -34.54 22.93
C GLY A 199 48.15 -33.55 23.64
N GLY A 200 47.82 -32.39 22.99
CA GLY A 200 46.88 -31.41 23.51
C GLY A 200 47.21 -29.96 23.09
N ILE A 201 46.31 -29.04 23.42
CA ILE A 201 46.43 -27.59 23.06
C ILE A 201 47.65 -26.92 23.73
N SER A 202 47.97 -27.30 25.00
CA SER A 202 49.09 -26.74 25.72
C SER A 202 50.41 -27.03 25.02
N ASP A 203 50.59 -28.29 24.64
CA ASP A 203 51.83 -28.75 24.02
C ASP A 203 51.97 -28.23 22.59
N MET A 204 50.85 -28.11 21.88
CA MET A 204 50.81 -27.42 20.59
C MET A 204 51.30 -25.97 20.74
N ASN A 205 50.84 -25.20 21.76
CA ASN A 205 51.26 -23.82 21.97
C ASN A 205 52.75 -23.74 22.28
N GLN A 206 53.28 -24.69 23.08
CA GLN A 206 54.72 -24.74 23.35
C GLN A 206 55.51 -25.02 22.09
N TRP A 207 55.03 -25.97 21.26
CA TRP A 207 55.68 -26.25 19.96
C TRP A 207 55.64 -25.06 19.01
N VAL A 208 54.50 -24.34 18.90
CA VAL A 208 54.39 -23.10 18.08
C VAL A 208 55.39 -22.05 18.47
N VAL A 209 55.62 -21.88 19.79
CA VAL A 209 56.60 -20.91 20.32
C VAL A 209 58.02 -21.36 20.05
N SER A 210 58.35 -22.63 20.32
CA SER A 210 59.68 -23.19 20.16
C SER A 210 60.15 -23.32 18.72
N SER A 211 59.23 -23.64 17.81
CA SER A 211 59.51 -23.85 16.40
C SER A 211 59.55 -22.56 15.56
N GLY A 212 59.32 -21.41 16.20
CA GLY A 212 59.24 -20.09 15.50
C GLY A 212 58.00 -19.92 14.65
N GLN A 213 57.03 -20.83 14.64
CA GLN A 213 55.79 -20.73 13.87
C GLN A 213 54.86 -19.59 14.33
N ARG A 214 55.21 -18.98 15.50
CA ARG A 214 54.56 -17.75 15.97
C ARG A 214 54.64 -16.61 14.96
N LEU A 215 55.70 -16.57 14.13
CA LEU A 215 55.86 -15.55 13.07
C LEU A 215 54.79 -15.64 11.97
N ILE A 216 54.20 -16.80 11.74
CA ILE A 216 53.09 -16.93 10.79
C ILE A 216 51.86 -16.14 11.26
N VAL A 217 51.60 -16.17 12.59
CA VAL A 217 50.46 -15.41 13.17
C VAL A 217 50.66 -13.90 13.06
N GLN A 218 51.89 -13.44 13.06
CA GLN A 218 52.24 -12.02 13.02
C GLN A 218 52.17 -11.41 11.60
N ARG A 219 51.96 -12.21 10.56
CA ARG A 219 51.76 -11.70 9.19
C ARG A 219 50.40 -11.01 9.07
N MET A 220 50.43 -9.69 8.91
CA MET A 220 49.23 -8.88 8.75
C MET A 220 49.27 -7.98 7.51
N ASP A 221 50.23 -8.17 6.63
CA ASP A 221 50.54 -7.27 5.50
C ASP A 221 49.39 -7.08 4.52
N SER A 222 48.43 -8.04 4.47
CA SER A 222 47.29 -8.01 3.56
C SER A 222 45.95 -7.87 4.27
N SER A 223 45.93 -7.59 5.58
CA SER A 223 44.72 -7.62 6.38
C SER A 223 43.60 -6.71 5.84
N TYR A 224 43.92 -5.46 5.50
CA TYR A 224 42.97 -4.49 4.98
C TYR A 224 42.37 -4.89 3.62
N SER A 225 43.25 -5.36 2.74
CA SER A 225 42.87 -5.78 1.38
C SER A 225 41.92 -6.98 1.43
N LEU A 226 42.28 -7.98 2.23
CA LEU A 226 41.46 -9.17 2.45
C LEU A 226 40.13 -8.77 3.09
N PHE A 227 40.13 -7.91 4.09
CA PHE A 227 38.92 -7.44 4.77
C PHE A 227 37.95 -6.77 3.79
N VAL A 228 38.40 -5.79 3.01
CA VAL A 228 37.56 -5.05 2.06
C VAL A 228 37.03 -5.96 0.95
N ILE A 229 37.86 -6.78 0.37
CA ILE A 229 37.47 -7.67 -0.74
C ILE A 229 36.47 -8.75 -0.27
N PHE A 230 36.69 -9.36 0.91
CA PHE A 230 35.77 -10.36 1.45
C PHE A 230 34.41 -9.76 1.86
N LEU A 231 34.42 -8.56 2.46
CA LEU A 231 33.20 -7.83 2.79
C LEU A 231 32.38 -7.53 1.50
N ALA A 232 33.04 -6.97 0.50
CA ALA A 232 32.40 -6.61 -0.77
C ALA A 232 31.89 -7.87 -1.52
N ALA A 233 32.70 -8.93 -1.56
CA ALA A 233 32.32 -10.19 -2.20
C ALA A 233 31.09 -10.83 -1.56
N SER A 234 31.02 -10.84 -0.22
CA SER A 234 29.90 -11.42 0.51
C SER A 234 28.57 -10.74 0.17
N PHE A 235 28.60 -9.41 -0.04
CA PHE A 235 27.41 -8.63 -0.43
C PHE A 235 26.94 -8.97 -1.86
N ALA A 236 27.88 -9.13 -2.79
CA ALA A 236 27.60 -9.38 -4.20
C ALA A 236 27.46 -10.88 -4.55
N LEU A 237 27.72 -11.80 -3.61
CA LEU A 237 27.69 -13.23 -3.89
C LEU A 237 26.27 -13.71 -4.22
N PRO A 238 26.02 -14.27 -5.42
CA PRO A 238 24.68 -14.68 -5.87
C PRO A 238 23.99 -15.67 -4.93
N VAL A 239 24.76 -16.56 -4.31
CA VAL A 239 24.28 -17.57 -3.38
C VAL A 239 23.70 -16.92 -2.12
N ASN A 240 24.41 -15.97 -1.50
CA ASN A 240 23.94 -15.24 -0.33
C ASN A 240 22.66 -14.49 -0.63
N PHE A 241 22.65 -13.74 -1.75
CA PHE A 241 21.48 -13.02 -2.20
C PHE A 241 20.27 -13.93 -2.38
N SER A 242 20.44 -15.06 -3.07
CA SER A 242 19.34 -16.00 -3.34
C SER A 242 18.78 -16.66 -2.06
N ILE A 243 19.65 -16.94 -1.09
CA ILE A 243 19.22 -17.54 0.19
C ILE A 243 18.44 -16.51 1.02
N VAL A 244 18.92 -15.26 1.13
CA VAL A 244 18.35 -14.24 2.01
C VAL A 244 17.07 -13.61 1.44
N ILE A 245 17.02 -13.39 0.13
CA ILE A 245 15.89 -12.71 -0.55
C ILE A 245 14.78 -13.69 -0.97
N SER A 246 14.96 -14.97 -0.76
CA SER A 246 13.97 -16.00 -1.11
C SER A 246 12.66 -15.82 -0.33
N GLU A 247 11.51 -16.07 -0.99
CA GLU A 247 10.15 -15.91 -0.46
C GLU A 247 9.82 -16.69 0.82
N HIS A 248 10.53 -17.78 1.06
CA HIS A 248 10.25 -18.70 2.17
C HIS A 248 11.05 -18.39 3.42
N ILE A 249 11.71 -17.24 3.47
CA ILE A 249 12.54 -16.81 4.61
C ILE A 249 11.77 -15.77 5.40
N SER A 250 11.62 -15.98 6.71
CA SER A 250 11.04 -14.98 7.60
C SER A 250 12.09 -13.95 8.04
N ASP A 251 11.64 -12.76 8.45
CA ASP A 251 12.53 -11.72 8.99
C ASP A 251 13.29 -12.21 10.22
N ASN A 252 12.66 -13.06 11.03
CA ASN A 252 13.30 -13.71 12.18
C ASN A 252 14.50 -14.58 11.77
N GLN A 253 14.44 -15.23 10.60
CA GLN A 253 15.57 -16.01 10.08
C GLN A 253 16.70 -15.11 9.59
N VAL A 254 16.40 -13.98 8.97
CA VAL A 254 17.42 -12.97 8.60
C VAL A 254 18.06 -12.39 9.87
N GLY A 255 17.25 -12.04 10.88
CA GLY A 255 17.75 -11.60 12.19
C GLY A 255 18.63 -12.67 12.87
N LEU A 256 18.26 -13.95 12.77
CA LEU A 256 19.06 -15.06 13.27
C LEU A 256 20.43 -15.13 12.57
N SER A 257 20.49 -14.91 11.25
CA SER A 257 21.75 -14.94 10.51
C SER A 257 22.73 -13.86 10.93
N ALA A 258 22.27 -12.75 11.49
CA ALA A 258 23.11 -11.66 11.94
C ALA A 258 24.09 -12.05 13.04
N TRP A 259 23.74 -13.03 13.89
CA TRP A 259 24.62 -13.51 14.95
C TRP A 259 25.04 -14.99 14.81
N ALA A 260 24.15 -15.86 14.32
CA ALA A 260 24.44 -17.29 14.24
C ALA A 260 25.44 -17.61 13.14
N TYR A 261 25.38 -16.91 12.00
CA TYR A 261 26.34 -17.14 10.92
C TYR A 261 27.77 -16.68 11.28
N PRO A 262 28.01 -15.46 11.82
CA PRO A 262 29.32 -15.09 12.36
C PRO A 262 29.86 -16.07 13.41
N LEU A 263 28.99 -16.61 14.28
CA LEU A 263 29.39 -17.58 15.28
C LEU A 263 29.90 -18.90 14.68
N LEU A 264 29.19 -19.42 13.67
CA LEU A 264 29.63 -20.61 12.94
C LEU A 264 30.95 -20.38 12.19
N MET A 265 31.09 -19.20 11.57
CA MET A 265 32.34 -18.82 10.91
C MET A 265 33.51 -18.70 11.89
N LEU A 266 33.26 -18.15 13.08
CA LEU A 266 34.27 -18.10 14.13
C LEU A 266 34.66 -19.51 14.58
N ALA A 267 33.71 -20.40 14.82
CA ALA A 267 33.97 -21.79 15.17
C ALA A 267 34.80 -22.50 14.11
N ALA A 268 34.52 -22.28 12.83
CA ALA A 268 35.31 -22.83 11.74
C ALA A 268 36.73 -22.19 11.67
N SER A 269 36.84 -20.88 11.86
CA SER A 269 38.12 -20.16 11.77
C SER A 269 39.13 -20.57 12.87
N ILE A 270 38.64 -20.93 14.05
CA ILE A 270 39.49 -21.46 15.15
C ILE A 270 40.21 -22.72 14.75
N THR A 271 39.66 -23.54 13.85
CA THR A 271 40.25 -24.83 13.43
C THR A 271 41.38 -24.68 12.41
N ILE A 272 41.48 -23.51 11.72
CA ILE A 272 42.39 -23.32 10.57
C ILE A 272 43.87 -23.38 10.97
N LEU A 273 44.27 -22.62 11.99
CA LEU A 273 45.67 -22.56 12.45
C LEU A 273 46.11 -23.91 13.07
N PRO A 274 45.35 -24.55 13.95
CA PRO A 274 45.68 -25.90 14.43
C PRO A 274 45.95 -26.90 13.32
N LEU A 275 45.10 -26.91 12.28
CA LEU A 275 45.31 -27.78 11.12
C LEU A 275 46.60 -27.44 10.34
N LEU A 276 46.86 -26.15 10.11
CA LEU A 276 48.05 -25.70 9.47
C LEU A 276 49.32 -26.17 10.27
N TRP A 277 49.35 -25.91 11.57
CA TRP A 277 50.50 -26.27 12.44
C TRP A 277 50.66 -27.79 12.55
N SER A 278 49.58 -28.53 12.62
CA SER A 278 49.63 -30.01 12.62
C SER A 278 50.29 -30.55 11.35
N GLY A 279 49.93 -30.01 10.17
CA GLY A 279 50.57 -30.41 8.94
C GLY A 279 52.04 -30.05 8.83
N ILE A 280 52.45 -28.88 9.38
CA ILE A 280 53.84 -28.45 9.42
C ILE A 280 54.65 -29.34 10.42
N ALA A 281 54.08 -29.67 11.56
CA ALA A 281 54.74 -30.51 12.57
C ALA A 281 55.01 -31.94 12.06
N VAL A 282 54.05 -32.49 11.29
CA VAL A 282 54.26 -33.87 10.68
C VAL A 282 55.08 -33.80 9.41
N GLN A 283 55.54 -32.58 8.96
CA GLN A 283 56.25 -32.36 7.69
C GLN A 283 55.54 -33.03 6.49
N SER A 284 54.24 -32.81 6.42
CA SER A 284 53.39 -33.37 5.38
C SER A 284 53.89 -32.94 3.98
N ALA A 285 54.15 -33.89 3.11
CA ALA A 285 54.51 -33.63 1.70
C ALA A 285 53.30 -33.18 0.85
N SER A 286 52.07 -33.25 1.39
CA SER A 286 50.84 -32.85 0.70
C SER A 286 50.77 -31.35 0.58
N PRO A 287 50.17 -30.78 -0.49
CA PRO A 287 49.88 -29.34 -0.58
C PRO A 287 49.01 -28.85 0.58
N LEU A 288 49.20 -27.62 1.07
CA LEU A 288 48.46 -27.00 2.18
C LEU A 288 46.97 -27.13 2.03
N GLN A 289 46.42 -26.97 0.84
CA GLN A 289 45.02 -27.11 0.51
C GLN A 289 44.43 -28.48 0.80
N ASN A 290 45.26 -29.50 0.95
CA ASN A 290 44.82 -30.90 1.20
C ASN A 290 44.90 -31.28 2.68
N TYR A 291 45.42 -30.44 3.56
CA TYR A 291 45.67 -30.78 4.98
C TYR A 291 44.44 -31.26 5.72
N LEU A 292 43.23 -30.79 5.39
CA LEU A 292 41.98 -31.20 6.04
C LEU A 292 41.78 -32.72 6.01
N PHE A 293 42.16 -33.41 4.92
CA PHE A 293 42.02 -34.86 4.76
C PHE A 293 43.37 -35.60 4.78
N ALA A 294 44.45 -34.96 4.36
CA ALA A 294 45.78 -35.58 4.32
C ALA A 294 46.33 -35.86 5.73
N ILE A 295 46.17 -34.93 6.69
CA ILE A 295 46.65 -35.10 8.06
C ILE A 295 45.94 -36.24 8.74
N PRO A 296 44.60 -36.36 8.80
CA PRO A 296 43.91 -37.50 9.38
C PRO A 296 44.31 -38.85 8.74
N THR A 297 44.64 -38.85 7.46
CA THR A 297 45.13 -40.03 6.78
C THR A 297 46.53 -40.41 7.25
N LEU A 298 47.44 -39.45 7.43
CA LEU A 298 48.81 -39.67 7.91
C LEU A 298 48.84 -40.21 9.35
N ILE A 299 47.93 -39.74 10.21
CA ILE A 299 47.78 -40.21 11.58
C ILE A 299 46.87 -41.45 11.74
N GLN A 300 46.59 -42.13 10.62
CA GLN A 300 45.78 -43.36 10.52
C GLN A 300 44.35 -43.25 11.12
N GLN A 301 43.68 -42.15 10.91
CA GLN A 301 42.29 -41.90 11.32
C GLN A 301 41.34 -41.93 10.12
N PRO A 302 40.96 -43.12 9.60
CA PRO A 302 40.25 -43.26 8.35
C PRO A 302 38.81 -42.65 8.39
N ILE A 303 38.16 -42.64 9.57
CA ILE A 303 36.81 -42.07 9.76
C ILE A 303 36.87 -40.57 9.56
N VAL A 304 37.83 -39.88 10.17
CA VAL A 304 37.99 -38.42 10.07
C VAL A 304 38.44 -38.03 8.67
N ALA A 305 39.31 -38.81 8.04
CA ALA A 305 39.70 -38.61 6.65
C ALA A 305 38.52 -38.76 5.70
N GLY A 306 37.69 -39.77 5.87
CA GLY A 306 36.47 -39.98 5.08
C GLY A 306 35.44 -38.90 5.27
N LEU A 307 35.24 -38.41 6.49
CA LEU A 307 34.36 -37.28 6.81
C LEU A 307 34.84 -35.99 6.11
N SER A 308 36.16 -35.74 6.15
CA SER A 308 36.77 -34.56 5.51
C SER A 308 36.61 -34.59 3.98
N ILE A 309 36.84 -35.72 3.36
CA ILE A 309 36.64 -35.93 1.92
C ILE A 309 35.16 -35.75 1.56
N ALA A 310 34.25 -36.37 2.30
CA ALA A 310 32.83 -36.20 2.07
C ALA A 310 32.38 -34.74 2.15
N SER A 311 32.91 -34.00 3.13
CA SER A 311 32.60 -32.58 3.29
C SER A 311 33.02 -31.74 2.09
N ILE A 312 34.25 -31.93 1.57
CA ILE A 312 34.76 -31.20 0.41
C ILE A 312 33.91 -31.50 -0.84
N VAL A 313 33.65 -32.80 -1.09
CA VAL A 313 32.87 -33.22 -2.26
C VAL A 313 31.46 -32.64 -2.21
N LEU A 314 30.78 -32.74 -1.07
CA LEU A 314 29.38 -32.26 -0.96
C LEU A 314 29.30 -30.75 -1.05
N VAL A 315 30.23 -30.04 -0.39
CA VAL A 315 30.23 -28.55 -0.44
C VAL A 315 30.51 -28.05 -1.86
N ALA A 316 31.47 -28.63 -2.57
CA ALA A 316 31.78 -28.26 -3.93
C ALA A 316 30.60 -28.53 -4.88
N ILE A 317 29.97 -29.72 -4.82
CA ILE A 317 28.80 -30.06 -5.62
C ILE A 317 27.62 -29.16 -5.28
N ALA A 318 27.34 -28.92 -3.99
CA ALA A 318 26.24 -28.07 -3.55
C ALA A 318 26.36 -26.64 -4.07
N LEU A 319 27.58 -26.07 -4.01
CA LEU A 319 27.84 -24.73 -4.53
C LEU A 319 27.76 -24.68 -6.06
N LEU A 320 28.31 -25.67 -6.78
CA LEU A 320 28.21 -25.77 -8.23
C LEU A 320 26.72 -25.85 -8.68
N CYS A 321 25.91 -26.65 -8.00
CA CYS A 321 24.47 -26.74 -8.28
C CYS A 321 23.77 -25.39 -8.07
N ASN A 322 24.01 -24.77 -6.92
CA ASN A 322 23.34 -23.50 -6.57
C ASN A 322 23.76 -22.37 -7.51
N MET A 323 25.07 -22.16 -7.70
CA MET A 323 25.57 -21.09 -8.56
C MET A 323 25.13 -21.30 -10.03
N SER A 324 25.22 -22.51 -10.57
CA SER A 324 24.84 -22.77 -11.96
C SER A 324 23.36 -22.56 -12.22
N THR A 325 22.49 -22.95 -11.31
CA THR A 325 21.04 -22.72 -11.45
C THR A 325 20.66 -21.27 -11.30
N MET A 326 21.31 -20.54 -10.37
CA MET A 326 21.07 -19.10 -10.20
C MET A 326 21.54 -18.29 -11.41
N LEU A 327 22.74 -18.56 -11.89
CA LEU A 327 23.24 -17.91 -13.11
C LEU A 327 22.41 -18.28 -14.34
N ALA A 328 21.97 -19.54 -14.46
CA ALA A 328 21.08 -19.95 -15.55
C ALA A 328 19.76 -19.18 -15.54
N LYS A 329 19.18 -18.95 -14.36
CA LYS A 329 17.97 -18.12 -14.19
C LYS A 329 18.22 -16.67 -14.59
N MET A 330 19.35 -16.10 -14.20
CA MET A 330 19.75 -14.73 -14.61
C MET A 330 19.94 -14.61 -16.12
N VAL A 331 20.60 -15.60 -16.75
CA VAL A 331 20.77 -15.64 -18.21
C VAL A 331 19.42 -15.74 -18.91
N LEU A 332 18.55 -16.61 -18.45
CA LEU A 332 17.21 -16.77 -19.01
C LEU A 332 16.42 -15.45 -18.95
N ASN A 333 16.42 -14.81 -17.77
CA ASN A 333 15.69 -13.56 -17.53
C ASN A 333 16.26 -12.35 -18.31
N SER A 334 17.58 -12.28 -18.47
CA SER A 334 18.23 -11.11 -19.07
C SER A 334 18.39 -11.21 -20.58
N PHE A 335 18.64 -12.41 -21.12
CA PHE A 335 18.96 -12.60 -22.53
C PHE A 335 17.83 -13.27 -23.32
N VAL A 336 17.18 -14.30 -22.74
CA VAL A 336 16.29 -15.17 -23.52
C VAL A 336 14.86 -14.67 -23.51
N LEU A 337 14.28 -14.46 -22.32
CA LEU A 337 12.88 -14.06 -22.17
C LEU A 337 12.56 -12.70 -22.82
N PRO A 338 13.39 -11.64 -22.67
CA PRO A 338 13.09 -10.35 -23.29
C PRO A 338 13.13 -10.31 -24.81
N THR A 339 13.70 -11.34 -25.47
CA THR A 339 13.88 -11.39 -26.93
C THR A 339 12.86 -12.29 -27.63
N LYS A 340 12.06 -13.05 -26.90
CA LYS A 340 11.12 -14.02 -27.47
C LYS A 340 9.68 -13.55 -27.35
N ASP A 341 8.87 -13.86 -28.36
CA ASP A 341 7.43 -13.73 -28.32
C ASP A 341 6.86 -14.92 -27.55
N LEU A 342 6.47 -14.66 -26.30
CA LEU A 342 6.00 -15.69 -25.38
C LEU A 342 4.65 -16.27 -25.77
N HIS A 343 3.85 -15.52 -26.56
CA HIS A 343 2.55 -15.97 -27.11
C HIS A 343 2.60 -17.22 -27.96
N GLN A 344 3.76 -17.58 -28.50
CA GLN A 344 3.92 -18.69 -29.42
C GLN A 344 4.37 -20.00 -28.78
N GLN A 345 4.56 -20.03 -27.44
CA GLN A 345 5.14 -21.19 -26.76
C GLN A 345 4.07 -22.01 -26.02
N PRO A 346 3.60 -23.11 -26.59
CA PRO A 346 2.75 -24.05 -25.86
C PRO A 346 3.58 -24.68 -24.72
N GLN A 347 3.01 -24.81 -23.52
CA GLN A 347 3.66 -25.34 -22.31
C GLN A 347 4.89 -24.51 -21.86
N LEU A 348 4.71 -23.21 -21.67
CA LEU A 348 5.75 -22.24 -21.33
C LEU A 348 6.63 -22.69 -20.15
N ASN A 349 6.07 -23.21 -19.07
CA ASN A 349 6.81 -23.71 -17.91
C ASN A 349 7.78 -24.85 -18.25
N ARG A 350 7.32 -25.81 -19.07
CA ARG A 350 8.19 -26.92 -19.52
C ARG A 350 9.34 -26.40 -20.37
N TRP A 351 9.06 -25.43 -21.24
CA TRP A 351 10.06 -24.78 -22.08
C TRP A 351 11.11 -24.05 -21.24
N ILE A 352 10.68 -23.28 -20.21
CA ILE A 352 11.55 -22.58 -19.26
C ILE A 352 12.45 -23.57 -18.52
N ASN A 353 11.87 -24.62 -17.95
CA ASN A 353 12.60 -25.62 -17.17
C ASN A 353 13.68 -26.32 -18.02
N LEU A 354 13.38 -26.65 -19.26
CA LEU A 354 14.36 -27.24 -20.18
C LEU A 354 15.48 -26.26 -20.53
N ARG A 355 15.18 -24.97 -20.72
CA ARG A 355 16.19 -23.93 -20.97
C ARG A 355 17.08 -23.69 -19.76
N LEU A 356 16.48 -23.62 -18.57
CA LEU A 356 17.26 -23.51 -17.32
C LEU A 356 18.23 -24.68 -17.15
N LEU A 357 17.77 -25.90 -17.40
CA LEU A 357 18.64 -27.07 -17.35
C LEU A 357 19.75 -27.01 -18.40
N ALA A 358 19.42 -26.63 -19.64
CA ALA A 358 20.40 -26.54 -20.71
C ALA A 358 21.49 -25.48 -20.42
N ILE A 359 21.09 -24.30 -19.93
CA ILE A 359 22.04 -23.22 -19.60
C ILE A 359 22.89 -23.62 -18.39
N SER A 360 22.30 -24.14 -17.32
CA SER A 360 23.05 -24.57 -16.13
C SER A 360 24.05 -25.68 -16.46
N THR A 361 23.65 -26.67 -17.27
CA THR A 361 24.52 -27.74 -17.76
C THR A 361 25.64 -27.20 -18.62
N GLY A 362 25.31 -26.28 -19.54
CA GLY A 362 26.31 -25.64 -20.41
C GLY A 362 27.37 -24.87 -19.62
N LEU A 363 26.98 -24.12 -18.57
CA LEU A 363 27.91 -23.42 -17.69
C LEU A 363 28.85 -24.39 -16.95
N ILE A 364 28.30 -25.50 -16.44
CA ILE A 364 29.10 -26.51 -15.73
C ILE A 364 30.11 -27.19 -16.69
N ILE A 365 29.68 -27.61 -17.88
CA ILE A 365 30.53 -28.22 -18.89
C ILE A 365 31.64 -27.24 -19.28
N LEU A 366 31.29 -25.97 -19.54
CA LEU A 366 32.29 -24.94 -19.90
C LEU A 366 33.33 -24.82 -18.80
N CYS A 367 32.95 -24.70 -17.53
CA CYS A 367 33.87 -24.58 -16.41
C CYS A 367 34.70 -25.87 -16.20
N ALA A 368 34.09 -27.05 -16.39
CA ALA A 368 34.81 -28.34 -16.34
C ALA A 368 35.88 -28.48 -17.45
N VAL A 369 35.61 -27.96 -18.65
CA VAL A 369 36.60 -27.92 -19.72
C VAL A 369 37.69 -26.88 -19.43
N LEU A 370 37.29 -25.65 -19.02
CA LEU A 370 38.25 -24.60 -18.68
C LEU A 370 39.16 -25.03 -17.53
N SER A 371 38.70 -25.81 -16.57
CA SER A 371 39.51 -26.30 -15.45
C SER A 371 40.72 -27.18 -15.88
N LYS A 372 40.76 -27.69 -17.11
CA LYS A 372 41.91 -28.39 -17.69
C LYS A 372 42.91 -27.45 -18.37
N MET A 373 42.46 -26.29 -18.76
CA MET A 373 43.28 -25.33 -19.55
C MET A 373 43.99 -24.32 -18.65
N ILE A 374 43.55 -24.18 -17.40
CA ILE A 374 44.13 -23.22 -16.45
C ILE A 374 45.44 -23.69 -15.88
N LYS A 375 46.34 -22.72 -15.64
CA LYS A 375 47.64 -22.94 -14.98
C LYS A 375 47.57 -22.69 -13.47
N ALA A 376 46.49 -22.14 -12.96
CA ALA A 376 46.28 -21.89 -11.53
C ALA A 376 46.18 -23.20 -10.77
N ASN A 377 47.08 -23.41 -9.82
CA ASN A 377 47.12 -24.60 -8.96
C ASN A 377 46.69 -24.33 -7.52
N SER A 378 46.34 -23.08 -7.20
CA SER A 378 45.95 -22.61 -5.89
C SER A 378 44.44 -22.30 -5.80
N ILE A 379 43.76 -22.91 -4.85
CA ILE A 379 42.34 -22.61 -4.57
C ILE A 379 42.20 -21.21 -4.03
N THR A 380 43.15 -20.78 -3.19
CA THR A 380 43.21 -19.42 -2.64
C THR A 380 43.25 -18.36 -3.73
N ASP A 381 44.11 -18.54 -4.74
CA ASP A 381 44.23 -17.57 -5.83
C ASP A 381 42.92 -17.44 -6.62
N LEU A 382 42.28 -18.56 -6.94
CA LEU A 382 41.01 -18.55 -7.63
C LEU A 382 39.90 -17.85 -6.84
N TYR A 383 39.87 -18.01 -5.51
CA TYR A 383 38.91 -17.30 -4.67
C TYR A 383 39.21 -15.80 -4.56
N LEU A 384 40.47 -15.42 -4.40
CA LEU A 384 40.88 -14.00 -4.37
C LEU A 384 40.54 -13.28 -5.67
N VAL A 385 40.80 -13.94 -6.80
CA VAL A 385 40.39 -13.43 -8.12
C VAL A 385 38.86 -13.33 -8.22
N GLY A 386 38.14 -14.38 -7.87
CA GLY A 386 36.69 -14.39 -7.91
C GLY A 386 36.04 -13.35 -6.99
N PHE A 387 36.53 -13.19 -5.76
CA PHE A 387 36.00 -12.23 -4.79
C PHE A 387 36.33 -10.79 -5.20
N SER A 388 37.53 -10.51 -5.72
CA SER A 388 37.86 -9.18 -6.26
C SER A 388 37.01 -8.83 -7.48
N GLY A 389 36.64 -9.82 -8.29
CA GLY A 389 35.67 -9.67 -9.39
C GLY A 389 34.25 -9.37 -8.88
N LEU A 390 33.76 -10.12 -7.89
CA LEU A 390 32.47 -9.86 -7.27
C LEU A 390 32.38 -8.46 -6.63
N ALA A 391 33.48 -7.98 -6.05
CA ALA A 391 33.56 -6.65 -5.49
C ALA A 391 33.23 -5.54 -6.51
N GLN A 392 33.39 -5.80 -7.82
CA GLN A 392 33.03 -4.86 -8.88
C GLN A 392 31.50 -4.59 -8.96
N LEU A 393 30.65 -5.48 -8.44
CA LEU A 393 29.22 -5.23 -8.39
C LEU A 393 28.79 -4.41 -7.16
N THR A 394 29.60 -4.36 -6.13
CA THR A 394 29.29 -3.68 -4.86
C THR A 394 28.98 -2.19 -5.01
N PRO A 395 29.73 -1.37 -5.81
CA PRO A 395 29.37 0.03 -6.04
C PRO A 395 27.97 0.21 -6.62
N ALA A 396 27.58 -0.63 -7.59
CA ALA A 396 26.24 -0.59 -8.19
C ALA A 396 25.15 -0.97 -7.20
N MET A 397 25.40 -1.95 -6.33
CA MET A 397 24.49 -2.37 -5.28
C MET A 397 24.28 -1.31 -4.20
N LEU A 398 25.36 -0.71 -3.70
CA LEU A 398 25.28 0.39 -2.74
C LEU A 398 24.61 1.61 -3.34
N ALA A 399 24.91 1.93 -4.59
CA ALA A 399 24.28 3.03 -5.30
C ALA A 399 22.76 2.79 -5.47
N ALA A 400 22.34 1.54 -5.67
CA ALA A 400 20.94 1.19 -5.82
C ALA A 400 20.12 1.49 -4.55
N ILE A 401 20.72 1.33 -3.36
CA ILE A 401 20.05 1.47 -2.06
C ILE A 401 20.20 2.89 -1.50
N TYR A 402 21.38 3.52 -1.66
CA TYR A 402 21.73 4.74 -0.93
C TYR A 402 21.95 5.98 -1.80
N LEU A 403 22.21 5.82 -3.11
CA LEU A 403 22.59 6.95 -3.96
C LEU A 403 21.58 7.21 -5.09
N PRO A 404 20.54 8.05 -4.85
CA PRO A 404 19.50 8.31 -5.83
C PRO A 404 19.99 9.00 -7.09
N LYS A 405 21.11 9.72 -7.02
CA LYS A 405 21.71 10.47 -8.14
C LYS A 405 22.47 9.62 -9.14
N ILE A 406 22.86 8.39 -8.78
CA ILE A 406 23.53 7.48 -9.69
C ILE A 406 22.53 6.93 -10.71
N ASN A 407 22.88 7.03 -11.98
CA ASN A 407 22.05 6.65 -13.11
C ASN A 407 22.52 5.37 -13.81
N ARG A 408 21.70 4.89 -14.76
CA ARG A 408 21.96 3.68 -15.56
C ARG A 408 23.29 3.73 -16.31
N ASN A 409 23.59 4.86 -16.96
CA ASN A 409 24.79 5.00 -17.80
C ASN A 409 26.07 4.97 -16.96
N GLY A 410 26.04 5.57 -15.77
CA GLY A 410 27.13 5.50 -14.82
C GLY A 410 27.42 4.07 -14.36
N VAL A 411 26.38 3.32 -13.95
CA VAL A 411 26.55 1.92 -13.52
C VAL A 411 27.07 1.04 -14.67
N ILE A 412 26.58 1.23 -15.89
CA ILE A 412 27.06 0.50 -17.07
C ILE A 412 28.54 0.80 -17.31
N ALA A 413 28.93 2.07 -17.32
CA ALA A 413 30.32 2.49 -17.55
C ALA A 413 31.26 1.96 -16.44
N GLY A 414 30.81 2.05 -15.18
CA GLY A 414 31.54 1.53 -14.03
C GLY A 414 31.78 0.02 -14.11
N LEU A 415 30.73 -0.76 -14.34
CA LEU A 415 30.81 -2.22 -14.47
C LEU A 415 31.71 -2.63 -15.64
N LEU A 416 31.52 -2.03 -16.83
CA LEU A 416 32.35 -2.34 -18.00
C LEU A 416 33.81 -2.01 -17.75
N GLY A 417 34.13 -0.80 -17.23
CA GLY A 417 35.49 -0.38 -16.96
C GLY A 417 36.16 -1.21 -15.86
N GLY A 418 35.50 -1.33 -14.70
CA GLY A 418 36.03 -2.08 -13.56
C GLY A 418 36.26 -3.57 -13.86
N VAL A 419 35.27 -4.23 -14.46
CA VAL A 419 35.41 -5.64 -14.85
C VAL A 419 36.47 -5.83 -15.95
N SER A 420 36.59 -4.91 -16.89
CA SER A 420 37.64 -5.00 -17.94
C SER A 420 39.03 -4.86 -17.34
N VAL A 421 39.25 -3.89 -16.44
CA VAL A 421 40.55 -3.75 -15.75
C VAL A 421 40.83 -5.01 -14.92
N TRP A 422 39.90 -5.47 -14.09
CA TRP A 422 40.04 -6.69 -13.31
C TRP A 422 40.34 -7.91 -14.18
N LEU A 423 39.67 -8.07 -15.32
CA LEU A 423 39.85 -9.19 -16.23
C LEU A 423 41.27 -9.22 -16.81
N LEU A 424 41.74 -8.05 -17.32
CA LEU A 424 43.03 -7.94 -17.98
C LEU A 424 44.21 -7.97 -17.03
N THR A 425 44.08 -7.37 -15.86
CA THR A 425 45.21 -7.19 -14.91
C THR A 425 45.34 -8.33 -13.91
N LEU A 426 44.22 -8.99 -13.55
CA LEU A 426 44.22 -10.01 -12.49
C LEU A 426 43.68 -11.37 -12.98
N ALA A 427 42.52 -11.45 -13.57
CA ALA A 427 41.88 -12.74 -13.85
C ALA A 427 42.57 -13.53 -14.97
N LEU A 428 42.81 -12.93 -16.13
CA LEU A 428 43.47 -13.62 -17.24
C LEU A 428 44.92 -14.00 -16.91
N PRO A 429 45.78 -13.12 -16.28
CA PRO A 429 47.13 -13.52 -15.89
C PRO A 429 47.13 -14.72 -14.95
N THR A 430 46.28 -14.69 -13.90
CA THR A 430 46.21 -15.79 -12.95
C THR A 430 45.77 -17.12 -13.58
N LEU A 431 44.85 -17.06 -14.54
CA LEU A 431 44.29 -18.28 -15.17
C LEU A 431 45.21 -18.86 -16.23
N PHE A 432 45.89 -18.03 -17.01
CA PHE A 432 46.65 -18.47 -18.19
C PHE A 432 48.17 -18.25 -18.08
N GLY A 433 48.64 -17.59 -17.06
CA GLY A 433 50.03 -17.28 -16.75
C GLY A 433 50.27 -15.77 -16.72
N ASP A 434 51.10 -15.35 -15.78
CA ASP A 434 51.42 -13.95 -15.55
C ASP A 434 52.11 -13.34 -16.79
N TRP A 435 51.77 -12.09 -17.08
CA TRP A 435 52.43 -11.28 -18.08
C TRP A 435 52.89 -9.95 -17.48
N SER A 436 53.88 -9.35 -18.09
CA SER A 436 54.42 -8.07 -17.69
C SER A 436 54.44 -7.08 -18.86
N TRP A 437 54.25 -5.81 -18.54
CA TRP A 437 54.33 -4.73 -19.50
C TRP A 437 55.33 -3.66 -19.01
N GLN A 438 56.36 -3.40 -19.80
CA GLN A 438 57.30 -2.32 -19.52
C GLN A 438 56.69 -1.00 -20.00
N LEU A 439 56.57 -0.03 -19.11
CA LEU A 439 56.06 1.29 -19.48
C LEU A 439 57.03 1.96 -20.45
N PRO A 440 56.56 2.38 -21.63
CA PRO A 440 57.43 3.06 -22.61
C PRO A 440 58.06 4.31 -22.00
N GLY A 441 59.40 4.42 -22.09
CA GLY A 441 60.17 5.54 -21.59
C GLY A 441 60.50 5.54 -20.07
N THR A 442 60.25 4.43 -19.40
CA THR A 442 60.62 4.24 -17.98
C THR A 442 61.18 2.86 -17.73
N ASP A 443 61.95 2.69 -16.63
CA ASP A 443 62.46 1.37 -16.19
C ASP A 443 61.39 0.58 -15.41
N ARG A 444 60.15 1.08 -15.30
CA ARG A 444 59.09 0.44 -14.53
C ARG A 444 58.44 -0.68 -15.35
N VAL A 445 58.46 -1.87 -14.77
CA VAL A 445 57.74 -3.06 -15.28
C VAL A 445 56.49 -3.24 -14.44
N LEU A 446 55.30 -3.22 -15.07
CA LEU A 446 54.07 -3.60 -14.47
C LEU A 446 53.90 -5.11 -14.60
N VAL A 447 53.89 -5.80 -13.46
CA VAL A 447 53.63 -7.25 -13.38
C VAL A 447 52.16 -7.47 -13.10
N PHE A 448 51.47 -8.14 -13.99
CA PHE A 448 50.03 -8.48 -13.86
C PHE A 448 49.88 -9.89 -13.29
N GLY A 449 48.84 -10.12 -12.50
CA GLY A 449 48.55 -11.41 -11.87
C GLY A 449 48.61 -11.38 -10.34
N MET A 450 48.84 -12.56 -9.73
CA MET A 450 48.71 -12.74 -8.29
C MET A 450 49.80 -12.09 -7.46
N GLU A 451 50.95 -11.79 -8.00
CA GLU A 451 52.03 -11.14 -7.26
C GLU A 451 51.61 -9.80 -6.70
N ASN A 452 50.86 -9.00 -7.49
CA ASN A 452 50.34 -7.67 -7.11
C ASN A 452 48.81 -7.62 -7.04
N TRP A 453 48.17 -8.72 -6.66
CA TRP A 453 46.71 -8.86 -6.71
C TRP A 453 45.95 -7.74 -5.96
N GLN A 454 46.50 -7.28 -4.84
CA GLN A 454 45.90 -6.20 -4.04
C GLN A 454 45.76 -4.91 -4.83
N THR A 455 46.88 -4.48 -5.47
CA THR A 455 46.90 -3.25 -6.26
C THR A 455 45.88 -3.34 -7.39
N TRP A 456 45.92 -4.41 -8.17
CA TRP A 456 45.03 -4.58 -9.31
C TRP A 456 43.56 -4.70 -8.91
N ALA A 457 43.24 -5.34 -7.80
CA ALA A 457 41.89 -5.42 -7.27
C ALA A 457 41.33 -4.05 -6.87
N PHE A 458 42.12 -3.22 -6.17
CA PHE A 458 41.72 -1.87 -5.79
C PHE A 458 41.68 -0.89 -6.96
N GLU A 459 42.62 -0.96 -7.89
CA GLU A 459 42.62 -0.13 -9.09
C GLU A 459 41.37 -0.40 -9.96
N ALA A 460 41.02 -1.66 -10.15
CA ALA A 460 39.81 -2.04 -10.85
C ALA A 460 38.55 -1.46 -10.17
N LEU A 461 38.49 -1.53 -8.82
CA LEU A 461 37.38 -0.98 -8.03
C LEU A 461 37.33 0.55 -8.11
N MET A 462 38.47 1.22 -8.06
CA MET A 462 38.56 2.68 -8.18
C MET A 462 38.14 3.15 -9.57
N VAL A 463 38.56 2.46 -10.63
CA VAL A 463 38.11 2.75 -12.01
C VAL A 463 36.60 2.58 -12.12
N ASN A 464 36.04 1.54 -11.53
CA ASN A 464 34.59 1.31 -11.49
C ASN A 464 33.85 2.49 -10.82
N ILE A 465 34.26 2.87 -9.61
CA ILE A 465 33.63 3.97 -8.85
C ILE A 465 33.79 5.29 -9.60
N LEU A 466 34.97 5.57 -10.16
CA LEU A 466 35.25 6.78 -10.91
C LEU A 466 34.34 6.88 -12.15
N LEU A 467 34.32 5.86 -12.99
CA LEU A 467 33.48 5.85 -14.18
C LEU A 467 32.00 5.89 -13.85
N CYS A 468 31.57 5.17 -12.82
CA CYS A 468 30.19 5.21 -12.34
C CYS A 468 29.79 6.63 -11.96
N THR A 469 30.63 7.34 -11.22
CA THR A 469 30.36 8.70 -10.77
C THR A 469 30.41 9.71 -11.92
N VAL A 470 31.47 9.70 -12.72
CA VAL A 470 31.65 10.63 -13.86
C VAL A 470 30.52 10.51 -14.86
N PHE A 471 30.20 9.30 -15.32
CA PHE A 471 29.12 9.11 -16.29
C PHE A 471 27.73 9.38 -15.70
N SER A 472 27.54 9.24 -14.39
CA SER A 472 26.29 9.65 -13.75
C SER A 472 26.14 11.17 -13.68
N ILE A 473 27.21 11.93 -13.57
CA ILE A 473 27.20 13.39 -13.60
C ILE A 473 26.99 13.90 -15.05
N LEU A 474 27.63 13.27 -16.03
CA LEU A 474 27.60 13.71 -17.43
C LEU A 474 26.27 13.38 -18.12
N SER A 475 25.50 12.40 -17.66
CA SER A 475 24.25 11.99 -18.32
C SER A 475 23.03 12.31 -17.46
N PRO A 476 21.98 12.96 -18.03
CA PRO A 476 20.76 13.25 -17.29
C PRO A 476 19.99 11.96 -17.00
N MET A 477 19.30 11.95 -15.89
CA MET A 477 18.43 10.84 -15.46
C MET A 477 17.00 11.06 -16.00
N ASP A 478 16.43 10.05 -16.64
CA ASP A 478 15.06 10.03 -17.13
C ASP A 478 14.05 10.13 -15.98
N LYS A 479 12.84 10.62 -16.25
CA LYS A 479 11.75 10.73 -15.24
C LYS A 479 11.45 9.37 -14.63
N GLU A 480 11.36 8.32 -15.44
CA GLU A 480 11.13 6.95 -15.00
C GLU A 480 12.24 6.48 -14.05
N GLN A 481 13.52 6.67 -14.39
CA GLN A 481 14.63 6.31 -13.53
C GLN A 481 14.61 7.06 -12.18
N LYS A 482 14.22 8.34 -12.17
CA LYS A 482 14.08 9.11 -10.93
C LYS A 482 13.02 8.52 -10.00
N SER A 483 11.88 8.11 -10.55
CA SER A 483 10.81 7.48 -9.80
C SER A 483 11.28 6.17 -9.15
N PHE A 484 11.86 5.25 -9.95
CA PHE A 484 12.38 3.99 -9.43
C PHE A 484 13.58 4.16 -8.49
N ALA A 485 14.39 5.21 -8.69
CA ALA A 485 15.45 5.56 -7.76
C ALA A 485 14.90 5.89 -6.37
N ARG A 486 13.84 6.68 -6.30
CA ARG A 486 13.19 7.03 -5.03
C ARG A 486 12.56 5.80 -4.36
N LEU A 487 11.93 4.92 -5.14
CA LEU A 487 11.31 3.69 -4.61
C LEU A 487 12.32 2.75 -3.95
N CYS A 488 13.56 2.70 -4.43
CA CYS A 488 14.61 1.83 -3.90
C CYS A 488 15.34 2.40 -2.68
N MET A 489 15.12 3.68 -2.32
CA MET A 489 15.79 4.32 -1.17
C MET A 489 15.31 3.74 0.16
N VAL A 490 16.23 3.64 1.12
CA VAL A 490 15.96 3.12 2.47
C VAL A 490 14.85 3.89 3.18
N ASP A 491 14.76 5.20 2.96
CA ASP A 491 13.85 6.10 3.66
C ASP A 491 12.48 6.25 2.98
N ASN A 492 12.25 5.63 1.84
CA ASN A 492 10.99 5.78 1.11
C ASN A 492 9.99 4.67 1.43
N ILE A 493 8.78 5.07 1.74
CA ILE A 493 7.60 4.20 1.81
C ILE A 493 7.07 4.05 0.38
N TYR A 494 6.93 2.81 -0.08
CA TYR A 494 6.32 2.55 -1.39
C TYR A 494 4.84 2.94 -1.36
N ILE A 495 4.47 3.92 -2.18
CA ILE A 495 3.10 4.35 -2.37
C ILE A 495 2.72 3.93 -3.79
N PRO A 496 1.80 2.97 -3.97
CA PRO A 496 1.32 2.61 -5.29
C PRO A 496 0.55 3.78 -5.92
N ALA A 497 0.85 4.09 -7.19
CA ALA A 497 0.16 5.16 -7.91
C ALA A 497 -1.32 4.81 -8.16
N ARG A 498 -2.21 5.80 -8.05
CA ARG A 498 -3.63 5.70 -8.42
C ARG A 498 -3.79 5.72 -9.93
N VAL A 499 -3.44 4.65 -10.60
CA VAL A 499 -3.63 4.53 -12.03
C VAL A 499 -4.80 3.61 -12.30
N GLN A 500 -5.74 4.03 -13.14
CA GLN A 500 -6.86 3.19 -13.53
C GLN A 500 -6.38 2.01 -14.39
N LEU A 501 -6.92 0.83 -14.14
CA LEU A 501 -6.74 -0.34 -14.99
C LEU A 501 -7.68 -0.26 -16.19
N SER A 502 -7.26 -0.82 -17.32
CA SER A 502 -8.12 -0.98 -18.50
C SER A 502 -9.21 -2.06 -18.31
N HIS A 503 -9.11 -2.86 -17.26
CA HIS A 503 -9.99 -3.98 -16.94
C HIS A 503 -10.85 -3.66 -15.72
N SER A 504 -12.15 -3.97 -15.79
CA SER A 504 -13.14 -3.67 -14.76
C SER A 504 -13.53 -4.88 -13.89
N SER A 505 -13.02 -6.08 -14.20
CA SER A 505 -13.32 -7.31 -13.44
C SER A 505 -12.17 -8.31 -13.49
N VAL A 506 -12.15 -9.23 -12.50
CA VAL A 506 -11.21 -10.36 -12.46
C VAL A 506 -11.34 -11.25 -13.69
N GLU A 507 -12.56 -11.48 -14.18
CA GLU A 507 -12.81 -12.30 -15.36
C GLU A 507 -12.15 -11.73 -16.61
N GLN A 508 -12.24 -10.40 -16.82
CA GLN A 508 -11.55 -9.73 -17.92
C GLN A 508 -10.04 -9.85 -17.82
N MET A 509 -9.49 -9.73 -16.60
CA MET A 509 -8.06 -9.93 -16.35
C MET A 509 -7.64 -11.36 -16.67
N LEU A 510 -8.44 -12.34 -16.27
CA LEU A 510 -8.20 -13.76 -16.56
C LEU A 510 -8.17 -14.05 -18.07
N VAL A 511 -9.15 -13.55 -18.81
CA VAL A 511 -9.20 -13.72 -20.29
C VAL A 511 -7.97 -13.12 -20.95
N SER A 512 -7.52 -11.95 -20.50
CA SER A 512 -6.33 -11.30 -21.03
C SER A 512 -5.03 -12.06 -20.70
N LEU A 513 -4.91 -12.59 -19.50
CA LEU A 513 -3.76 -13.39 -19.06
C LEU A 513 -3.72 -14.77 -19.70
N ARG A 514 -4.88 -15.41 -19.92
CA ARG A 514 -4.96 -16.72 -20.60
C ARG A 514 -4.40 -16.68 -22.03
N ARG A 515 -4.49 -15.55 -22.72
CA ARG A 515 -3.89 -15.39 -24.05
C ARG A 515 -2.37 -15.58 -24.04
N LEU A 516 -1.73 -15.27 -22.91
CA LEU A 516 -0.28 -15.28 -22.76
C LEU A 516 0.23 -16.51 -21.99
N LEU A 517 -0.43 -16.89 -20.92
CA LEU A 517 -0.02 -17.96 -19.99
C LEU A 517 -0.78 -19.28 -20.20
N GLY A 518 -1.85 -19.30 -21.01
CA GLY A 518 -2.70 -20.49 -21.14
C GLY A 518 -3.38 -20.86 -19.81
N ASP A 519 -3.46 -22.14 -19.52
CA ASP A 519 -4.08 -22.68 -18.29
C ASP A 519 -3.35 -22.29 -17.00
N GLU A 520 -2.10 -21.88 -17.08
CA GLU A 520 -1.33 -21.38 -15.95
C GLU A 520 -1.87 -20.04 -15.41
N ALA A 521 -2.61 -19.29 -16.23
CA ALA A 521 -3.22 -18.03 -15.81
C ALA A 521 -4.24 -18.24 -14.69
N ASP A 522 -5.00 -19.33 -14.73
CA ASP A 522 -5.98 -19.67 -13.70
C ASP A 522 -5.28 -19.93 -12.36
N ILE A 523 -4.20 -20.70 -12.39
CA ILE A 523 -3.43 -21.04 -11.19
C ILE A 523 -2.80 -19.79 -10.56
N GLU A 524 -2.26 -18.88 -11.36
CA GLU A 524 -1.63 -17.66 -10.88
C GLU A 524 -2.66 -16.65 -10.34
N ILE A 525 -3.81 -16.51 -11.00
CA ILE A 525 -4.91 -15.66 -10.50
C ILE A 525 -5.50 -16.22 -9.21
N ASP A 526 -5.82 -17.52 -9.17
CA ASP A 526 -6.36 -18.16 -7.96
C ASP A 526 -5.39 -18.02 -6.78
N ARG A 527 -4.10 -18.19 -7.03
CA ARG A 527 -3.06 -18.00 -6.02
C ARG A 527 -2.98 -16.55 -5.53
N ALA A 528 -3.14 -15.58 -6.43
CA ALA A 528 -3.13 -14.16 -6.09
C ALA A 528 -4.41 -13.75 -5.34
N LEU A 529 -5.58 -14.25 -5.74
CA LEU A 529 -6.87 -14.03 -5.06
C LEU A 529 -6.85 -14.62 -3.64
N ASN A 530 -6.41 -15.87 -3.48
CA ASN A 530 -6.27 -16.50 -2.17
C ASN A 530 -5.29 -15.78 -1.25
N LYS A 531 -4.21 -15.22 -1.79
CA LYS A 531 -3.23 -14.44 -1.02
C LYS A 531 -3.82 -13.12 -0.50
N LEU A 532 -4.71 -12.51 -1.28
CA LEU A 532 -5.34 -11.23 -0.97
C LEU A 532 -6.68 -11.38 -0.24
N ASN A 533 -7.18 -12.60 -0.06
CA ASN A 533 -8.53 -12.92 0.44
C ASN A 533 -9.64 -12.22 -0.39
N PHE A 534 -9.48 -12.19 -1.72
CA PHE A 534 -10.47 -11.64 -2.63
C PHE A 534 -11.30 -12.74 -3.29
N GLU A 535 -12.55 -12.42 -3.62
CA GLU A 535 -13.43 -13.31 -4.38
C GLU A 535 -13.18 -13.17 -5.89
N GLY A 536 -13.51 -14.22 -6.66
CA GLY A 536 -13.40 -14.18 -8.11
C GLY A 536 -14.37 -13.20 -8.80
N SER A 537 -15.39 -12.74 -8.08
CA SER A 537 -16.37 -11.73 -8.52
C SER A 537 -15.94 -10.28 -8.26
N GLU A 538 -14.70 -10.04 -7.81
CA GLU A 538 -14.22 -8.72 -7.42
C GLU A 538 -14.19 -7.73 -8.59
N THR A 539 -14.75 -6.54 -8.38
CA THR A 539 -14.84 -5.46 -9.39
C THR A 539 -14.27 -4.12 -8.90
N ARG A 540 -13.94 -4.00 -7.61
CA ARG A 540 -13.42 -2.75 -7.04
C ARG A 540 -12.08 -2.36 -7.68
N PRO A 541 -11.93 -1.13 -8.22
CA PRO A 541 -10.70 -0.71 -8.88
C PRO A 541 -9.44 -0.84 -8.02
N ALA A 542 -9.53 -0.53 -6.73
CA ALA A 542 -8.41 -0.68 -5.79
C ALA A 542 -8.02 -2.15 -5.58
N ALA A 543 -9.00 -3.05 -5.49
CA ALA A 543 -8.76 -4.48 -5.35
C ALA A 543 -8.13 -5.08 -6.61
N LEU A 544 -8.61 -4.67 -7.79
CA LEU A 544 -8.03 -5.07 -9.08
C LEU A 544 -6.59 -4.57 -9.25
N ARG A 545 -6.26 -3.36 -8.80
CA ARG A 545 -4.86 -2.87 -8.77
C ARG A 545 -3.98 -3.73 -7.87
N LYS A 546 -4.42 -4.04 -6.66
CA LYS A 546 -3.69 -4.94 -5.74
C LYS A 546 -3.51 -6.34 -6.34
N LEU A 547 -4.53 -6.86 -7.01
CA LEU A 547 -4.45 -8.13 -7.73
C LEU A 547 -3.41 -8.08 -8.85
N ARG A 548 -3.41 -7.01 -9.65
CA ARG A 548 -2.41 -6.78 -10.69
C ARG A 548 -0.98 -6.74 -10.12
N ASP A 549 -0.78 -6.03 -9.01
CA ASP A 549 0.53 -5.94 -8.37
C ASP A 549 0.99 -7.29 -7.80
N SER A 550 0.07 -8.06 -7.24
CA SER A 550 0.34 -9.44 -6.79
C SER A 550 0.72 -10.36 -7.95
N LEU A 551 0.03 -10.24 -9.10
CA LEU A 551 0.34 -10.96 -10.33
C LEU A 551 1.69 -10.54 -10.89
N TYR A 552 1.97 -9.24 -10.97
CA TYR A 552 3.28 -8.72 -11.38
C TYR A 552 4.41 -9.29 -10.52
N SER A 553 4.21 -9.31 -9.22
CA SER A 553 5.16 -9.88 -8.26
C SER A 553 5.40 -11.38 -8.50
N SER A 554 4.35 -12.16 -8.75
CA SER A 554 4.47 -13.59 -9.06
C SER A 554 5.17 -13.84 -10.41
N LEU A 555 4.81 -13.07 -11.42
CA LEU A 555 5.44 -13.16 -12.74
C LEU A 555 6.92 -12.74 -12.72
N THR A 556 7.27 -11.73 -11.91
CA THR A 556 8.66 -11.30 -11.74
C THR A 556 9.53 -12.41 -11.16
N LEU A 557 9.01 -13.18 -10.21
CA LEU A 557 9.73 -14.31 -9.64
C LEU A 557 10.04 -15.40 -10.68
N ASN A 558 9.09 -15.66 -11.57
CA ASN A 558 9.18 -16.74 -12.56
C ASN A 558 9.94 -16.32 -13.83
N PHE A 559 9.70 -15.09 -14.32
CA PHE A 559 10.15 -14.61 -15.62
C PHE A 559 11.18 -13.47 -15.54
N GLY A 560 11.46 -12.94 -14.34
CA GLY A 560 12.31 -11.77 -14.13
C GLY A 560 11.59 -10.45 -14.43
N VAL A 561 12.19 -9.34 -13.97
CA VAL A 561 11.58 -7.99 -13.99
C VAL A 561 11.21 -7.51 -15.38
N LEU A 562 12.10 -7.70 -16.37
CA LEU A 562 11.89 -7.19 -17.73
C LEU A 562 10.77 -7.92 -18.46
N ALA A 563 10.74 -9.24 -18.40
CA ALA A 563 9.71 -10.03 -19.08
C ALA A 563 8.36 -9.86 -18.40
N ALA A 564 8.32 -9.89 -17.07
CA ALA A 564 7.10 -9.65 -16.29
C ALA A 564 6.50 -8.26 -16.56
N TYR A 565 7.34 -7.22 -16.63
CA TYR A 565 6.89 -5.87 -16.95
C TYR A 565 6.25 -5.81 -18.34
N LYS A 566 6.92 -6.38 -19.36
CA LYS A 566 6.39 -6.44 -20.72
C LYS A 566 5.07 -7.21 -20.79
N MET A 567 4.99 -8.37 -20.12
CA MET A 567 3.78 -9.17 -20.03
C MET A 567 2.61 -8.37 -19.43
N MET A 568 2.85 -7.67 -18.32
CA MET A 568 1.83 -6.88 -17.64
C MET A 568 1.39 -5.67 -18.45
N GLU A 569 2.31 -5.03 -19.17
CA GLU A 569 1.99 -3.90 -20.03
C GLU A 569 1.16 -4.32 -21.27
N GLU A 570 1.41 -5.51 -21.80
CA GLU A 570 0.67 -6.07 -22.94
C GLU A 570 -0.72 -6.65 -22.53
N THR A 571 -0.85 -7.26 -21.35
CA THR A 571 -2.08 -7.94 -20.92
C THR A 571 -2.97 -7.09 -20.03
N LEU A 572 -2.38 -6.36 -19.08
CA LEU A 572 -3.05 -5.57 -18.05
C LEU A 572 -2.50 -4.13 -18.02
N PRO A 573 -2.63 -3.37 -19.12
CA PRO A 573 -2.10 -2.02 -19.19
C PRO A 573 -2.79 -1.09 -18.21
N LEU A 574 -2.00 -0.20 -17.63
CA LEU A 574 -2.50 0.91 -16.82
C LEU A 574 -2.84 2.08 -17.74
N LEU A 575 -4.02 2.66 -17.54
CA LEU A 575 -4.39 3.89 -18.23
C LEU A 575 -3.56 5.03 -17.60
N THR A 576 -2.69 5.65 -18.40
CA THR A 576 -1.84 6.75 -17.91
C THR A 576 -2.70 7.96 -17.57
N PRO A 577 -2.77 8.41 -16.31
CA PRO A 577 -3.38 9.67 -15.97
C PRO A 577 -2.53 10.83 -16.49
N ALA A 578 -3.16 11.92 -16.86
CA ALA A 578 -2.48 13.12 -17.38
C ALA A 578 -1.53 13.78 -16.36
N ARG A 579 -1.62 13.44 -15.08
CA ARG A 579 -0.72 13.85 -13.98
C ARG A 579 -0.72 12.77 -12.92
N SER A 580 0.44 12.19 -12.61
CA SER A 580 0.64 11.31 -11.45
C SER A 580 1.44 12.10 -10.41
N ASP A 581 0.78 12.55 -9.36
CA ASP A 581 1.44 12.91 -8.11
C ASP A 581 1.30 11.77 -7.10
N PRO A 582 2.37 11.45 -6.35
CA PRO A 582 2.46 10.22 -5.58
C PRO A 582 1.85 10.27 -4.16
N ASP A 583 1.07 11.29 -3.81
CA ASP A 583 0.62 11.51 -2.43
C ASP A 583 -0.79 10.94 -2.16
N ASP A 584 -0.93 9.63 -2.27
CA ASP A 584 -2.15 8.95 -1.86
C ASP A 584 -2.14 8.59 -0.37
N ILE A 585 -2.81 9.41 0.43
CA ILE A 585 -2.89 9.27 1.90
C ILE A 585 -3.44 7.90 2.31
N TYR A 586 -4.42 7.35 1.59
CA TYR A 586 -5.02 6.06 1.92
C TYR A 586 -4.07 4.89 1.67
N LEU A 587 -3.29 4.93 0.58
CA LEU A 587 -2.28 3.92 0.29
C LEU A 587 -1.08 4.02 1.23
N ILE A 588 -0.70 5.24 1.63
CA ILE A 588 0.26 5.47 2.71
C ILE A 588 -0.27 4.85 4.00
N GLU A 589 -1.54 5.04 4.32
CA GLU A 589 -2.18 4.46 5.51
C GLU A 589 -2.16 2.94 5.52
N SER A 590 -2.45 2.29 4.40
CA SER A 590 -2.46 0.82 4.32
C SER A 590 -1.04 0.23 4.49
N VAL A 591 -0.04 0.88 3.93
CA VAL A 591 1.37 0.46 4.08
C VAL A 591 1.88 0.71 5.50
N LEU A 592 1.57 1.86 6.08
CA LEU A 592 1.96 2.19 7.46
C LEU A 592 1.21 1.36 8.51
N ALA A 593 0.00 0.89 8.23
CA ALA A 593 -0.72 -0.05 9.11
C ALA A 593 -0.02 -1.41 9.18
N ILE A 594 0.58 -1.86 8.07
CA ILE A 594 1.33 -3.13 8.01
C ILE A 594 2.72 -2.99 8.66
N GLU A 595 3.38 -1.84 8.52
CA GLU A 595 4.73 -1.60 9.02
C GLU A 595 4.78 -0.83 10.37
N GLY A 596 3.64 -0.41 10.90
CA GLY A 596 3.55 0.47 12.08
C GLY A 596 4.28 -0.03 13.33
N ASP A 597 4.30 -1.34 13.55
CA ASP A 597 4.98 -1.97 14.69
C ASP A 597 6.52 -1.95 14.57
N ARG A 598 7.05 -1.65 13.39
CA ARG A 598 8.51 -1.62 13.10
C ARG A 598 9.10 -0.22 13.16
N LEU A 599 8.27 0.81 13.28
CA LEU A 599 8.72 2.21 13.32
C LEU A 599 9.34 2.57 14.66
N THR A 600 10.50 3.20 14.66
CA THR A 600 11.22 3.68 15.86
C THR A 600 11.52 5.18 15.78
N GLY A 601 11.68 5.84 16.93
CA GLY A 601 12.02 7.27 17.01
C GLY A 601 10.92 8.19 16.48
N ILE A 602 11.29 9.24 15.73
CA ILE A 602 10.38 10.26 15.19
C ILE A 602 9.29 9.67 14.30
N ALA A 603 9.61 8.62 13.53
CA ALA A 603 8.63 7.94 12.68
C ALA A 603 7.53 7.27 13.51
N SER A 604 7.86 6.71 14.68
CA SER A 604 6.87 6.16 15.62
C SER A 604 5.96 7.24 16.19
N GLU A 605 6.49 8.40 16.55
CA GLU A 605 5.69 9.52 17.05
C GLU A 605 4.78 10.10 15.96
N LEU A 606 5.30 10.28 14.74
CA LEU A 606 4.49 10.69 13.60
C LEU A 606 3.36 9.68 13.32
N ASN A 607 3.65 8.38 13.41
CA ASN A 607 2.62 7.36 13.24
C ASN A 607 1.55 7.41 14.35
N LYS A 608 1.95 7.62 15.62
CA LYS A 608 1.00 7.81 16.72
C LYS A 608 0.12 9.03 16.53
N LEU A 609 0.72 10.17 16.11
CA LEU A 609 -0.03 11.39 15.82
C LEU A 609 -1.03 11.18 14.68
N ARG A 610 -0.60 10.50 13.63
CA ARG A 610 -1.46 10.13 12.50
C ARG A 610 -2.62 9.22 12.93
N MET A 611 -2.33 8.18 13.72
CA MET A 611 -3.37 7.29 14.24
C MET A 611 -4.38 8.06 15.10
N HIS A 612 -3.91 9.00 15.90
CA HIS A 612 -4.77 9.87 16.71
C HIS A 612 -5.66 10.76 15.82
N HIS A 613 -5.12 11.38 14.76
CA HIS A 613 -5.92 12.14 13.79
C HIS A 613 -6.96 11.26 13.07
N ARG A 614 -6.60 10.04 12.72
CA ARG A 614 -7.51 9.08 12.12
C ARG A 614 -8.67 8.74 13.08
N GLU A 615 -8.35 8.46 14.33
CA GLU A 615 -9.35 8.17 15.38
C GLU A 615 -10.30 9.35 15.61
N ILE A 616 -9.79 10.57 15.57
CA ILE A 616 -10.61 11.78 15.62
C ILE A 616 -11.59 11.83 14.45
N LEU A 617 -11.11 11.69 13.23
CA LEU A 617 -11.93 11.72 12.01
C LEU A 617 -12.97 10.59 11.98
N ASP A 618 -12.61 9.41 12.47
CA ASP A 618 -13.52 8.27 12.51
C ASP A 618 -14.62 8.44 13.58
N ASN A 619 -14.35 9.19 14.66
CA ASN A 619 -15.31 9.43 15.75
C ASN A 619 -16.10 10.74 15.61
N LEU A 620 -15.87 11.52 14.56
CA LEU A 620 -16.70 12.72 14.32
C LEU A 620 -18.17 12.31 14.11
N PRO A 621 -19.13 13.07 14.67
CA PRO A 621 -20.55 12.78 14.53
C PRO A 621 -21.13 13.16 13.15
N ILE A 622 -20.26 13.40 12.18
CA ILE A 622 -20.59 13.76 10.80
C ILE A 622 -20.03 12.64 9.89
N GLY A 623 -20.84 12.19 8.92
CA GLY A 623 -20.39 11.27 7.88
C GLY A 623 -19.38 11.94 6.98
N ILE A 624 -18.21 11.30 6.76
CA ILE A 624 -17.15 11.82 5.90
C ILE A 624 -16.89 10.82 4.78
N ILE A 625 -16.97 11.31 3.55
CA ILE A 625 -16.60 10.57 2.34
C ILE A 625 -15.52 11.38 1.62
N ALA A 626 -14.36 10.79 1.39
CA ALA A 626 -13.37 11.39 0.50
C ALA A 626 -13.37 10.62 -0.83
N LEU A 627 -13.43 11.36 -1.93
CA LEU A 627 -13.51 10.84 -3.29
C LEU A 627 -12.28 11.27 -4.07
N GLY A 628 -11.66 10.33 -4.80
CA GLY A 628 -10.61 10.60 -5.76
C GLY A 628 -11.15 11.12 -7.09
N GLN A 629 -10.26 11.58 -7.98
CA GLN A 629 -10.60 12.14 -9.30
C GLN A 629 -11.45 11.19 -10.18
N GLY A 630 -11.34 9.87 -9.99
CA GLY A 630 -12.15 8.87 -10.70
C GLY A 630 -13.50 8.55 -10.06
N GLY A 631 -13.93 9.24 -9.01
CA GLY A 631 -15.13 8.90 -8.24
C GLY A 631 -14.94 7.68 -7.33
N GLU A 632 -13.71 7.26 -7.08
CA GLU A 632 -13.34 6.18 -6.16
C GLU A 632 -13.41 6.68 -4.72
N ILE A 633 -14.06 5.89 -3.85
CA ILE A 633 -14.20 6.21 -2.44
C ILE A 633 -12.87 5.88 -1.72
N ILE A 634 -12.22 6.94 -1.23
CA ILE A 634 -10.92 6.84 -0.55
C ILE A 634 -11.11 6.68 0.95
N LYS A 635 -12.01 7.45 1.53
CA LYS A 635 -12.29 7.48 2.95
C LYS A 635 -13.78 7.35 3.21
N TRP A 636 -14.11 6.57 4.21
CA TRP A 636 -15.46 6.33 4.70
C TRP A 636 -15.36 6.16 6.20
N ASN A 637 -15.82 7.13 6.97
CA ASN A 637 -15.67 7.07 8.43
C ASN A 637 -16.75 6.20 9.10
N SER A 638 -16.58 5.92 10.39
CA SER A 638 -17.51 5.08 11.17
C SER A 638 -18.92 5.65 11.25
N THR A 639 -19.06 6.98 11.19
CA THR A 639 -20.37 7.64 11.20
C THR A 639 -21.11 7.39 9.89
N MET A 640 -20.40 7.44 8.75
CA MET A 640 -21.01 7.10 7.47
C MET A 640 -21.38 5.61 7.39
N ALA A 641 -20.57 4.73 7.97
CA ALA A 641 -20.91 3.30 8.10
C ALA A 641 -22.19 3.08 8.92
N ARG A 642 -22.40 3.86 9.99
CA ARG A 642 -23.65 3.83 10.79
C ARG A 642 -24.86 4.35 10.01
N TYR A 643 -24.72 5.40 9.21
CA TYR A 643 -25.84 5.95 8.44
C TYR A 643 -26.29 5.01 7.32
N THR A 644 -25.34 4.33 6.69
CA THR A 644 -25.61 3.50 5.51
C THR A 644 -25.78 2.02 5.84
N GLY A 645 -25.26 1.56 6.98
CA GLY A 645 -25.16 0.14 7.31
C GLY A 645 -24.06 -0.61 6.53
N ILE A 646 -23.17 0.11 5.81
CA ILE A 646 -22.12 -0.47 4.97
C ILE A 646 -20.76 -0.26 5.63
N ASP A 647 -20.01 -1.34 5.82
CA ASP A 647 -18.70 -1.28 6.47
C ASP A 647 -17.65 -0.54 5.60
N SER A 648 -16.78 0.22 6.25
CA SER A 648 -15.72 0.99 5.60
C SER A 648 -14.76 0.11 4.78
N GLU A 649 -14.48 -1.12 5.24
CA GLU A 649 -13.60 -2.05 4.53
C GLU A 649 -14.18 -2.55 3.20
N THR A 650 -15.51 -2.63 3.11
CA THR A 650 -16.20 -3.08 1.88
C THR A 650 -16.30 -1.96 0.84
N VAL A 651 -16.40 -0.71 1.30
CA VAL A 651 -16.63 0.47 0.43
C VAL A 651 -15.33 1.10 -0.04
N ALA A 652 -14.28 1.03 0.76
CA ALA A 652 -13.00 1.63 0.41
C ALA A 652 -12.44 1.05 -0.90
N GLY A 653 -12.19 1.93 -1.87
CA GLY A 653 -11.71 1.58 -3.21
C GLY A 653 -12.81 1.17 -4.20
N SER A 654 -14.12 1.27 -3.85
CA SER A 654 -15.23 1.14 -4.78
C SER A 654 -15.59 2.48 -5.42
N LEU A 655 -16.35 2.45 -6.51
CA LEU A 655 -16.92 3.65 -7.11
C LEU A 655 -18.22 4.07 -6.39
N VAL A 656 -18.53 5.37 -6.40
CA VAL A 656 -19.81 5.89 -5.86
C VAL A 656 -21.02 5.20 -6.52
N GLY A 657 -20.89 4.83 -7.80
CA GLY A 657 -21.95 4.13 -8.53
C GLY A 657 -22.21 2.70 -8.06
N ASP A 658 -21.28 2.10 -7.32
CA ASP A 658 -21.42 0.72 -6.81
C ASP A 658 -22.11 0.68 -5.43
N LEU A 659 -22.42 1.84 -4.85
CA LEU A 659 -23.13 1.92 -3.57
C LEU A 659 -24.58 1.44 -3.73
N PRO A 660 -25.13 0.73 -2.73
CA PRO A 660 -26.54 0.33 -2.76
C PRO A 660 -27.49 1.53 -2.67
N ALA A 661 -28.70 1.36 -3.22
CA ALA A 661 -29.75 2.34 -3.06
C ALA A 661 -30.10 2.57 -1.57
N PRO A 662 -30.44 3.81 -1.17
CA PRO A 662 -30.63 5.03 -1.96
C PRO A 662 -29.35 5.86 -2.18
N TRP A 663 -28.27 5.50 -1.54
CA TRP A 663 -27.06 6.34 -1.42
C TRP A 663 -26.36 6.64 -2.74
N HIS A 664 -26.26 5.65 -3.66
CA HIS A 664 -25.62 5.90 -4.96
C HIS A 664 -26.29 7.02 -5.75
N ALA A 665 -27.64 7.01 -5.77
CA ALA A 665 -28.43 7.97 -6.53
C ALA A 665 -28.28 9.39 -5.95
N VAL A 666 -28.37 9.51 -4.63
CA VAL A 666 -28.29 10.81 -3.94
C VAL A 666 -26.92 11.43 -4.06
N ILE A 667 -25.87 10.66 -3.79
CA ILE A 667 -24.49 11.16 -3.87
C ILE A 667 -24.14 11.49 -5.33
N SER A 668 -24.48 10.62 -6.28
CA SER A 668 -24.18 10.87 -7.71
C SER A 668 -24.91 12.10 -8.24
N THR A 669 -26.19 12.30 -7.88
CA THR A 669 -26.95 13.49 -8.27
C THR A 669 -26.35 14.75 -7.65
N PHE A 670 -26.01 14.73 -6.35
CA PHE A 670 -25.40 15.87 -5.68
C PHE A 670 -24.01 16.22 -6.23
N LEU A 671 -23.24 15.23 -6.65
CA LEU A 671 -21.94 15.47 -7.29
C LEU A 671 -22.08 16.15 -8.66
N GLN A 672 -23.12 15.82 -9.42
CA GLN A 672 -23.42 16.41 -10.74
C GLN A 672 -24.02 17.82 -10.63
N GLU A 673 -24.74 18.10 -9.54
CA GLU A 673 -25.29 19.43 -9.27
C GLU A 673 -24.15 20.43 -8.97
N GLY A 674 -24.20 21.64 -9.53
CA GLY A 674 -23.21 22.69 -9.33
C GLY A 674 -23.23 23.36 -7.94
N VAL A 675 -24.09 22.89 -7.01
CA VAL A 675 -24.25 23.43 -5.65
C VAL A 675 -23.22 22.83 -4.69
N THR A 676 -22.76 23.62 -3.71
CA THR A 676 -21.79 23.20 -2.69
C THR A 676 -22.44 22.61 -1.46
N SER A 677 -23.72 22.90 -1.19
CA SER A 677 -24.50 22.35 -0.08
C SER A 677 -25.94 22.08 -0.47
N LYS A 678 -26.54 21.07 0.15
CA LYS A 678 -27.94 20.69 0.01
C LYS A 678 -28.45 20.17 1.33
N ASP A 679 -29.39 20.89 1.95
CA ASP A 679 -29.96 20.56 3.25
C ASP A 679 -31.30 19.83 3.12
N ASN A 680 -31.71 19.14 4.17
CA ASN A 680 -33.00 18.47 4.30
C ASN A 680 -33.32 17.46 3.19
N VAL A 681 -32.34 16.70 2.76
CA VAL A 681 -32.54 15.59 1.81
C VAL A 681 -33.19 14.42 2.56
N GLU A 682 -34.44 14.12 2.23
CA GLU A 682 -35.17 13.01 2.83
C GLU A 682 -34.75 11.68 2.17
N LEU A 683 -34.38 10.72 3.00
CA LEU A 683 -34.00 9.36 2.57
C LEU A 683 -34.71 8.34 3.44
N GLU A 684 -35.17 7.27 2.81
CA GLU A 684 -35.70 6.11 3.52
C GLU A 684 -34.54 5.13 3.81
N VAL A 685 -34.08 5.13 5.07
CA VAL A 685 -33.02 4.24 5.52
C VAL A 685 -33.58 3.23 6.51
N ALA A 686 -33.45 1.94 6.20
CA ALA A 686 -33.97 0.84 7.03
C ALA A 686 -35.47 0.97 7.39
N GLY A 687 -36.29 1.48 6.45
CA GLY A 687 -37.75 1.65 6.62
C GLY A 687 -38.13 2.85 7.50
N LYS A 688 -37.23 3.82 7.71
CA LYS A 688 -37.49 5.07 8.42
C LYS A 688 -37.06 6.26 7.56
N SER A 689 -37.89 7.29 7.50
CA SER A 689 -37.52 8.56 6.90
C SER A 689 -36.50 9.28 7.79
N GLN A 690 -35.36 9.62 7.22
CA GLN A 690 -34.29 10.41 7.83
C GLN A 690 -33.93 11.57 6.91
N TRP A 691 -33.51 12.69 7.51
CA TRP A 691 -33.13 13.89 6.76
C TRP A 691 -31.63 14.13 6.90
N PHE A 692 -30.95 14.27 5.75
CA PHE A 692 -29.52 14.50 5.69
C PHE A 692 -29.18 15.83 5.02
N GLY A 693 -28.17 16.51 5.57
CA GLY A 693 -27.49 17.63 4.93
C GLY A 693 -26.26 17.12 4.20
N LEU A 694 -26.07 17.52 2.96
CA LEU A 694 -24.92 17.18 2.14
C LEU A 694 -24.11 18.46 1.84
N GLN A 695 -22.79 18.40 2.08
CA GLN A 695 -21.89 19.49 1.77
C GLN A 695 -20.65 18.97 1.08
N LYS A 696 -20.23 19.61 -0.03
CA LYS A 696 -18.99 19.24 -0.74
C LYS A 696 -17.98 20.37 -0.68
N SER A 697 -16.71 19.95 -0.47
CA SER A 697 -15.55 20.83 -0.46
C SER A 697 -14.40 20.18 -1.18
N THR A 698 -13.63 20.93 -1.93
CA THR A 698 -12.39 20.45 -2.53
C THR A 698 -11.29 20.50 -1.47
N ALA A 699 -10.53 19.41 -1.34
CA ALA A 699 -9.35 19.40 -0.47
C ALA A 699 -8.27 20.36 -1.01
N ILE A 700 -7.57 21.04 -0.12
CA ILE A 700 -6.45 21.96 -0.46
C ILE A 700 -5.18 21.13 -0.82
N SER A 701 -5.31 19.86 -1.16
CA SER A 701 -4.19 19.01 -1.58
C SER A 701 -3.98 19.10 -3.09
N ALA A 702 -2.77 18.80 -3.53
CA ALA A 702 -2.35 18.86 -4.94
C ALA A 702 -3.16 17.97 -5.90
N ASP A 703 -4.00 17.08 -5.37
CA ASP A 703 -4.71 16.03 -6.12
C ASP A 703 -6.20 16.33 -6.40
N ASP A 704 -6.71 17.52 -6.05
CA ASP A 704 -8.13 17.89 -6.24
C ASP A 704 -9.13 16.83 -5.70
N ASP A 705 -8.81 16.17 -4.59
CA ASP A 705 -9.72 15.23 -3.93
C ASP A 705 -10.97 15.95 -3.40
N LEU A 706 -12.14 15.36 -3.62
CA LEU A 706 -13.40 15.91 -3.18
C LEU A 706 -13.79 15.33 -1.82
N ILE A 707 -14.07 16.18 -0.85
CA ILE A 707 -14.59 15.76 0.47
C ILE A 707 -16.08 16.04 0.51
N LEU A 708 -16.87 15.02 0.80
CA LEU A 708 -18.29 15.10 1.04
C LEU A 708 -18.56 14.90 2.52
N LEU A 709 -19.28 15.85 3.11
CA LEU A 709 -19.77 15.79 4.48
C LEU A 709 -21.27 15.46 4.46
N VAL A 710 -21.68 14.54 5.30
CA VAL A 710 -23.07 14.09 5.44
C VAL A 710 -23.49 14.23 6.90
N GLU A 711 -24.43 15.11 7.15
CA GLU A 711 -24.94 15.42 8.50
C GLU A 711 -26.36 14.87 8.66
N ASP A 712 -26.62 14.15 9.74
CA ASP A 712 -27.99 13.73 10.10
C ASP A 712 -28.73 14.89 10.75
N GLN A 713 -29.66 15.48 10.01
CA GLN A 713 -30.51 16.60 10.42
C GLN A 713 -31.90 16.16 10.92
N THR A 714 -32.14 14.86 11.06
CA THR A 714 -33.45 14.28 11.39
C THR A 714 -34.01 14.90 12.66
N ASN A 715 -33.24 14.97 13.74
CA ASN A 715 -33.69 15.56 14.98
C ASN A 715 -34.02 17.07 14.86
N SER A 716 -33.20 17.80 14.11
CA SER A 716 -33.38 19.22 13.87
C SER A 716 -34.66 19.47 13.08
N VAL A 717 -34.89 18.71 12.01
CA VAL A 717 -36.11 18.81 11.21
C VAL A 717 -37.34 18.45 12.03
N LEU A 718 -37.31 17.38 12.81
CA LEU A 718 -38.42 16.95 13.69
C LEU A 718 -38.69 17.97 14.80
N LEU A 719 -37.66 18.58 15.37
CA LEU A 719 -37.81 19.64 16.38
C LEU A 719 -38.51 20.87 15.77
N VAL A 720 -38.09 21.30 14.59
CA VAL A 720 -38.73 22.41 13.87
C VAL A 720 -40.20 22.10 13.57
N GLN A 721 -40.51 20.89 13.09
CA GLN A 721 -41.88 20.45 12.86
C GLN A 721 -42.73 20.43 14.13
N ASN A 722 -42.15 19.92 15.21
CA ASN A 722 -42.83 19.93 16.50
C ASN A 722 -43.08 21.35 17.03
N TYR A 723 -42.12 22.27 16.82
CA TYR A 723 -42.27 23.68 17.21
C TYR A 723 -43.40 24.34 16.41
N ILE A 724 -43.44 24.14 15.10
CA ILE A 724 -44.50 24.66 14.23
C ILE A 724 -45.88 24.13 14.71
N ASN A 725 -45.97 22.84 15.01
CA ASN A 725 -47.19 22.23 15.51
C ASN A 725 -47.60 22.78 16.88
N ASN A 726 -46.66 22.96 17.79
CA ASN A 726 -46.93 23.53 19.14
C ASN A 726 -47.36 25.00 19.07
N GLU A 727 -46.74 25.81 18.22
CA GLU A 727 -47.16 27.19 18.01
C GLU A 727 -48.56 27.27 17.44
N ARG A 728 -48.88 26.37 16.52
CA ARG A 728 -50.24 26.25 15.94
C ARG A 728 -51.26 25.86 17.01
N LEU A 729 -50.98 24.88 17.87
CA LEU A 729 -51.80 24.49 18.99
C LEU A 729 -51.99 25.62 20.00
N ALA A 730 -50.92 26.37 20.30
CA ALA A 730 -50.98 27.53 21.17
C ALA A 730 -51.85 28.67 20.58
N SER A 731 -51.81 28.87 19.25
CA SER A 731 -52.67 29.80 18.55
C SER A 731 -54.13 29.35 18.62
N VAL A 732 -54.44 28.06 18.41
CA VAL A 732 -55.80 27.49 18.58
C VAL A 732 -56.26 27.68 20.01
N GLY A 733 -55.39 27.47 21.03
CA GLY A 733 -55.72 27.67 22.44
C GLY A 733 -56.13 29.14 22.76
N ARG A 734 -55.40 30.12 22.18
CA ARG A 734 -55.73 31.55 22.35
C ARG A 734 -57.05 31.93 21.64
N LEU A 735 -57.35 31.35 20.51
CA LEU A 735 -58.56 31.53 19.78
C LEU A 735 -59.76 30.80 20.36
N ALA A 736 -59.55 29.72 21.13
CA ALA A 736 -60.62 28.87 21.68
C ALA A 736 -61.60 29.62 22.57
N ALA A 737 -61.16 30.56 23.37
CA ALA A 737 -62.01 31.37 24.23
C ALA A 737 -62.92 32.27 23.40
N GLY A 738 -62.45 32.93 22.35
CA GLY A 738 -63.21 33.71 21.39
C GLY A 738 -64.23 32.89 20.60
N VAL A 739 -63.79 31.74 20.09
CA VAL A 739 -64.60 30.80 19.35
C VAL A 739 -65.73 30.24 20.22
N ALA A 740 -65.44 29.86 21.48
CA ALA A 740 -66.44 29.38 22.39
C ALA A 740 -67.54 30.46 22.62
N HIS A 741 -67.14 31.73 22.70
CA HIS A 741 -68.11 32.83 22.90
C HIS A 741 -68.90 33.10 21.61
N GLU A 742 -68.26 33.06 20.41
CA GLU A 742 -68.89 33.23 19.11
C GLU A 742 -69.79 32.03 18.75
N ILE A 743 -69.57 30.83 19.23
CA ILE A 743 -70.47 29.68 19.12
C ILE A 743 -71.67 29.86 20.18
N GLY A 744 -71.39 30.34 21.40
CA GLY A 744 -72.36 30.56 22.42
C GLY A 744 -73.37 31.54 22.04
N ASN A 745 -73.05 32.61 21.27
CA ASN A 745 -74.00 33.64 20.84
C ASN A 745 -75.11 33.08 19.94
N PRO A 746 -74.84 32.42 18.82
CA PRO A 746 -75.89 31.82 17.98
C PRO A 746 -76.68 30.70 18.70
N VAL A 747 -75.96 29.91 19.54
CA VAL A 747 -76.62 28.89 20.35
C VAL A 747 -77.68 29.51 21.32
N THR A 748 -77.32 30.64 21.96
CA THR A 748 -78.24 31.40 22.78
C THR A 748 -79.38 32.01 21.94
N GLY A 749 -79.02 32.52 20.74
CA GLY A 749 -80.04 33.01 19.78
C GLY A 749 -81.03 31.92 19.34
N ILE A 750 -80.57 30.73 18.98
CA ILE A 750 -81.38 29.58 18.68
C ILE A 750 -82.26 29.18 19.85
N ALA A 751 -81.70 29.17 21.06
CA ALA A 751 -82.52 28.85 22.27
C ALA A 751 -83.62 29.87 22.53
N CYS A 752 -83.33 31.19 22.34
CA CYS A 752 -84.36 32.22 22.51
C CYS A 752 -85.47 32.13 21.42
N ILE A 753 -85.06 31.90 20.18
CA ILE A 753 -86.03 31.75 19.05
C ILE A 753 -86.90 30.49 19.23
N ALA A 754 -86.22 29.35 19.63
CA ALA A 754 -86.97 28.12 19.91
C ALA A 754 -87.96 28.22 21.12
N GLN A 755 -87.58 29.05 22.10
CA GLN A 755 -88.52 29.34 23.23
C GLN A 755 -89.69 30.17 22.82
N ASN A 756 -89.48 31.16 21.90
CA ASN A 756 -90.57 32.01 21.39
C ASN A 756 -91.48 31.20 20.45
N LEU A 757 -90.96 30.27 19.68
CA LEU A 757 -91.76 29.39 18.85
C LEU A 757 -92.84 28.60 19.60
N GLN A 758 -92.72 28.43 20.88
CA GLN A 758 -93.74 27.78 21.73
C GLN A 758 -95.05 28.62 21.86
N HIS A 759 -94.96 29.93 21.59
CA HIS A 759 -95.99 30.87 21.68
C HIS A 759 -96.52 31.50 20.37
N GLU A 760 -95.87 31.16 19.26
CA GLU A 760 -96.22 31.56 17.90
C GLU A 760 -97.37 30.69 17.36
N THR A 761 -98.41 31.33 16.84
CA THR A 761 -99.67 30.68 16.32
C THR A 761 -99.84 30.90 14.82
N GLU A 762 -99.14 31.83 14.23
CA GLU A 762 -99.20 32.11 12.80
C GLU A 762 -98.17 31.38 12.00
N ALA A 763 -98.55 30.72 10.90
CA ALA A 763 -97.64 29.90 10.10
C ALA A 763 -96.48 30.73 9.51
N ALA A 764 -96.61 31.99 9.15
CA ALA A 764 -95.59 32.89 8.66
C ALA A 764 -94.55 33.30 9.69
N GLU A 765 -94.90 33.38 10.96
CA GLU A 765 -93.99 33.65 12.08
C GLU A 765 -93.17 32.43 12.43
N ILE A 766 -93.78 31.24 12.41
CA ILE A 766 -93.09 29.95 12.59
C ILE A 766 -92.06 29.73 11.44
N GLU A 767 -92.37 30.02 10.21
CA GLU A 767 -91.50 29.94 9.05
C GLU A 767 -90.25 30.85 9.18
N THR A 768 -90.47 32.10 9.56
CA THR A 768 -89.42 33.10 9.83
C THR A 768 -88.52 32.69 11.00
N SER A 769 -89.12 32.19 12.08
CA SER A 769 -88.34 31.70 13.25
C SER A 769 -87.50 30.42 12.89
N ALA A 770 -88.01 29.57 12.06
CA ALA A 770 -87.30 28.41 11.57
C ALA A 770 -86.14 28.80 10.65
N GLU A 771 -86.30 29.78 9.73
CA GLU A 771 -85.22 30.31 8.89
C GLU A 771 -84.13 30.98 9.74
N LEU A 772 -84.51 31.73 10.77
CA LEU A 772 -83.55 32.30 11.69
C LEU A 772 -82.72 31.25 12.44
N ILE A 773 -83.29 30.14 12.85
CA ILE A 773 -82.65 29.06 13.53
C ILE A 773 -81.67 28.43 12.57
N LEU A 774 -82.08 28.14 11.29
CA LEU A 774 -81.18 27.60 10.26
C LEU A 774 -80.03 28.54 9.96
N SER A 775 -80.27 29.83 9.83
CA SER A 775 -79.20 30.83 9.66
C SER A 775 -78.18 30.83 10.81
N GLN A 776 -78.63 30.72 12.06
CA GLN A 776 -77.69 30.61 13.16
C GLN A 776 -76.90 29.29 13.18
N THR A 777 -77.54 28.18 12.74
CA THR A 777 -76.92 26.87 12.62
C THR A 777 -75.83 26.86 11.56
N ASP A 778 -76.12 27.46 10.40
CA ASP A 778 -75.14 27.62 9.30
C ASP A 778 -73.91 28.42 9.76
N ARG A 779 -74.16 29.50 10.53
CA ARG A 779 -73.12 30.34 11.11
C ARG A 779 -72.20 29.52 12.04
N ILE A 780 -72.78 28.64 12.93
CA ILE A 780 -72.00 27.71 13.77
C ILE A 780 -71.15 26.79 12.89
N SER A 781 -71.76 26.20 11.84
CA SER A 781 -71.08 25.30 10.95
C SER A 781 -69.85 25.92 10.24
N VAL A 782 -69.94 27.13 9.80
CA VAL A 782 -68.86 27.91 9.19
C VAL A 782 -67.71 28.14 10.19
N ILE A 783 -68.04 28.57 11.43
CA ILE A 783 -67.11 28.78 12.50
C ILE A 783 -66.32 27.51 12.84
N VAL A 784 -67.08 26.41 13.04
CA VAL A 784 -66.48 25.09 13.37
C VAL A 784 -65.59 24.57 12.23
N GLN A 785 -66.06 24.70 10.98
CA GLN A 785 -65.30 24.23 9.81
C GLN A 785 -64.00 25.02 9.63
N SER A 786 -64.06 26.34 9.81
CA SER A 786 -62.86 27.20 9.75
C SER A 786 -61.81 26.80 10.82
N LEU A 787 -62.28 26.49 12.03
CA LEU A 787 -61.41 26.03 13.13
C LEU A 787 -60.83 24.65 12.86
N ILE A 788 -61.59 23.70 12.33
CA ILE A 788 -61.14 22.34 12.00
C ILE A 788 -60.10 22.41 10.87
N ASN A 789 -60.35 23.19 9.85
CA ASN A 789 -59.42 23.38 8.73
C ASN A 789 -58.09 23.99 9.19
N PHE A 790 -58.12 24.92 10.13
CA PHE A 790 -56.94 25.52 10.76
C PHE A 790 -56.21 24.51 11.65
N SER A 791 -56.90 23.68 12.39
CA SER A 791 -56.33 22.71 13.35
C SER A 791 -55.75 21.47 12.69
N ARG A 792 -56.26 21.02 11.54
CA ARG A 792 -55.73 19.89 10.80
C ARG A 792 -54.50 20.33 10.01
N GLY A 793 -53.30 20.17 10.64
CA GLY A 793 -52.04 20.28 9.98
C GLY A 793 -51.80 19.14 9.00
N GLU A 794 -51.02 19.38 8.00
CA GLU A 794 -50.61 18.44 6.97
C GLU A 794 -50.31 17.05 7.50
N GLN A 795 -51.22 16.08 7.26
CA GLN A 795 -50.79 14.73 6.99
C GLN A 795 -50.85 14.53 5.50
N THR A 796 -49.68 14.48 4.87
CA THR A 796 -49.40 13.85 3.59
C THR A 796 -50.47 14.01 2.48
N TYR A 797 -50.39 15.08 1.68
CA TYR A 797 -50.75 15.00 0.28
C TYR A 797 -49.87 15.95 -0.53
N HIS A 798 -49.36 15.48 -1.66
CA HIS A 798 -48.56 16.20 -2.62
C HIS A 798 -48.99 17.65 -2.80
N ASP A 799 -48.00 18.59 -2.82
CA ASP A 799 -48.14 20.00 -3.18
C ASP A 799 -48.92 20.14 -4.50
N GLN A 800 -50.23 20.26 -4.44
CA GLN A 800 -51.02 20.65 -5.59
C GLN A 800 -51.07 22.18 -5.62
N LEU A 801 -50.08 22.78 -6.26
CA LEU A 801 -50.11 24.21 -6.60
C LEU A 801 -51.31 24.44 -7.53
N GLN A 802 -52.30 25.25 -7.07
CA GLN A 802 -53.52 25.59 -7.78
C GLN A 802 -53.63 27.11 -7.92
N PRO A 803 -54.33 27.61 -8.94
CA PRO A 803 -54.68 29.02 -8.99
C PRO A 803 -55.58 29.38 -7.80
N VAL A 804 -55.10 30.21 -6.90
CA VAL A 804 -55.78 30.67 -5.66
C VAL A 804 -56.06 32.17 -5.79
N ALA A 805 -57.35 32.54 -5.53
CA ALA A 805 -57.72 33.93 -5.43
C ALA A 805 -57.13 34.55 -4.16
N VAL A 806 -56.26 35.56 -4.29
CA VAL A 806 -55.61 36.23 -3.16
C VAL A 806 -56.55 36.80 -2.18
N ARG A 807 -57.65 37.35 -2.68
CA ARG A 807 -58.72 37.94 -1.87
C ARG A 807 -59.39 36.92 -0.96
N ASP A 808 -59.75 35.74 -1.47
CA ASP A 808 -60.40 34.70 -0.69
C ASP A 808 -59.55 34.23 0.49
N ALA A 809 -58.23 34.04 0.23
CA ALA A 809 -57.27 33.66 1.28
C ALA A 809 -57.11 34.77 2.34
N ALA A 810 -57.08 36.05 1.92
CA ALA A 810 -56.99 37.19 2.83
C ALA A 810 -58.28 37.34 3.66
N GLU A 811 -59.47 37.18 3.06
CA GLU A 811 -60.76 37.28 3.77
C GLU A 811 -60.95 36.12 4.75
N GLU A 812 -60.50 34.88 4.39
CA GLU A 812 -60.54 33.77 5.32
C GLU A 812 -59.65 34.05 6.55
N ALA A 813 -58.42 34.57 6.33
CA ALA A 813 -57.55 34.95 7.43
C ALA A 813 -58.16 36.07 8.31
N ILE A 814 -58.78 37.07 7.70
CA ILE A 814 -59.48 38.16 8.43
C ILE A 814 -60.63 37.57 9.23
N GLN A 815 -61.44 36.65 8.66
CA GLN A 815 -62.54 36.01 9.35
C GLN A 815 -62.06 35.24 10.57
N ILE A 816 -60.97 34.46 10.43
CA ILE A 816 -60.38 33.72 11.58
C ILE A 816 -59.89 34.65 12.66
N LEU A 817 -59.25 35.78 12.31
CA LEU A 817 -58.74 36.75 13.30
C LEU A 817 -59.89 37.59 13.97
N SER A 818 -60.98 37.80 13.30
CA SER A 818 -62.15 38.57 13.82
C SER A 818 -63.04 37.75 14.77
N LEU A 819 -62.77 36.44 14.93
CA LEU A 819 -63.45 35.59 15.93
C LEU A 819 -63.02 35.95 17.38
N THR A 820 -61.98 36.74 17.56
CA THR A 820 -61.54 37.21 18.86
C THR A 820 -62.19 38.56 19.19
N LYS A 821 -62.84 38.69 20.37
CA LYS A 821 -63.65 39.86 20.77
C LYS A 821 -62.91 41.19 20.91
N GLU A 822 -61.63 41.18 20.92
CA GLU A 822 -60.81 42.37 21.19
C GLU A 822 -60.71 43.40 20.08
N GLN A 823 -61.03 42.97 18.82
CA GLN A 823 -60.91 43.85 17.68
C GLN A 823 -61.96 43.47 16.58
N PRO A 824 -62.87 44.37 16.18
CA PRO A 824 -63.92 44.09 15.19
C PRO A 824 -63.35 43.95 13.79
N ARG A 825 -64.08 43.21 12.92
CA ARG A 825 -63.72 42.99 11.49
C ARG A 825 -63.49 44.31 10.75
N GLU A 826 -64.12 45.39 11.16
CA GLU A 826 -64.07 46.74 10.56
C GLU A 826 -62.62 47.33 10.63
N GLN A 827 -61.71 46.79 11.42
CA GLN A 827 -60.34 47.21 11.50
C GLN A 827 -59.50 46.72 10.28
N PHE A 828 -59.93 45.66 9.59
CA PHE A 828 -59.24 45.12 8.42
C PHE A 828 -59.88 45.61 7.16
N VAL A 829 -59.13 46.33 6.28
CA VAL A 829 -59.57 46.89 5.02
C VAL A 829 -58.90 46.09 3.88
N CYS A 830 -59.70 45.23 3.22
CA CYS A 830 -59.19 44.44 2.09
C CYS A 830 -59.53 45.16 0.74
N LEU A 831 -58.50 45.72 0.13
CA LEU A 831 -58.56 46.41 -1.18
C LEU A 831 -58.09 45.53 -2.34
N VAL A 832 -58.06 44.21 -2.17
CA VAL A 832 -57.61 43.25 -3.17
C VAL A 832 -58.73 42.98 -4.17
N ASP A 833 -58.40 43.01 -5.47
CA ASP A 833 -59.36 42.72 -6.55
C ASP A 833 -59.65 41.19 -6.57
N THR A 834 -60.93 40.85 -6.87
CA THR A 834 -61.43 39.44 -6.93
C THR A 834 -60.82 38.66 -8.08
N GLU A 835 -60.27 39.31 -9.11
CA GLU A 835 -59.71 38.61 -10.27
C GLU A 835 -58.24 38.23 -10.11
N ILE A 836 -57.56 38.68 -9.06
CA ILE A 836 -56.11 38.43 -8.82
C ILE A 836 -55.98 37.03 -8.26
N GLN A 837 -55.29 36.17 -9.04
CA GLN A 837 -54.96 34.78 -8.64
C GLN A 837 -53.42 34.57 -8.72
N ILE A 838 -52.90 33.67 -7.85
CA ILE A 838 -51.53 33.19 -7.89
C ILE A 838 -51.52 31.64 -7.86
N ILE A 839 -50.55 31.03 -8.47
CA ILE A 839 -50.34 29.59 -8.37
C ILE A 839 -49.71 29.27 -7.00
N SER A 840 -50.51 28.74 -6.05
CA SER A 840 -50.14 28.55 -4.66
C SER A 840 -50.94 27.46 -4.00
N ASP A 841 -50.57 27.07 -2.79
CA ASP A 841 -51.45 26.35 -1.89
C ASP A 841 -52.26 27.33 -1.08
N HIS A 842 -53.59 27.26 -1.19
CA HIS A 842 -54.52 28.10 -0.49
C HIS A 842 -54.27 28.17 1.03
N ARG A 843 -54.00 27.04 1.65
CA ARG A 843 -53.72 26.96 3.09
C ARG A 843 -52.44 27.67 3.49
N GLN A 844 -51.38 27.52 2.67
CA GLN A 844 -50.10 28.18 2.95
C GLN A 844 -50.27 29.69 2.83
N LEU A 845 -51.08 30.15 1.86
CA LEU A 845 -51.37 31.57 1.70
C LEU A 845 -52.22 32.13 2.86
N VAL A 846 -53.22 31.41 3.31
CA VAL A 846 -54.00 31.78 4.52
C VAL A 846 -53.12 31.87 5.75
N GLN A 847 -52.14 30.90 5.90
CA GLN A 847 -51.20 30.93 7.01
C GLN A 847 -50.26 32.13 6.97
N ILE A 848 -49.80 32.52 5.80
CA ILE A 848 -49.00 33.74 5.61
C ILE A 848 -49.81 34.97 6.08
N PHE A 849 -51.07 35.12 5.61
CA PHE A 849 -51.93 36.20 5.99
C PHE A 849 -52.24 36.20 7.50
N LEU A 850 -52.51 35.07 8.08
CA LEU A 850 -52.74 34.94 9.53
C LEU A 850 -51.57 35.46 10.36
N ASN A 851 -50.37 35.13 9.99
CA ASN A 851 -49.17 35.56 10.71
C ASN A 851 -48.93 37.05 10.54
N LEU A 852 -49.04 37.58 9.29
CA LEU A 852 -48.80 39.00 9.05
C LEU A 852 -49.88 39.90 9.61
N LEU A 853 -51.14 39.53 9.41
CA LEU A 853 -52.28 40.29 9.95
C LEU A 853 -52.35 40.20 11.48
N GLY A 854 -51.98 39.07 12.05
CA GLY A 854 -51.83 38.89 13.50
C GLY A 854 -50.78 39.83 14.07
N ASN A 855 -49.61 39.89 13.43
CA ASN A 855 -48.55 40.80 13.85
C ASN A 855 -48.94 42.27 13.71
N ALA A 856 -49.57 42.64 12.58
CA ALA A 856 -50.09 43.98 12.36
C ALA A 856 -51.13 44.40 13.42
N ARG A 857 -52.06 43.48 13.74
CA ARG A 857 -53.06 43.64 14.81
C ARG A 857 -52.41 43.88 16.18
N ASP A 858 -51.44 43.02 16.55
CA ASP A 858 -50.77 43.09 17.83
C ASP A 858 -49.90 44.38 17.98
N ALA A 859 -49.45 44.98 16.88
CA ALA A 859 -48.68 46.21 16.86
C ALA A 859 -49.59 47.47 16.91
N THR A 860 -50.88 47.36 16.51
CA THR A 860 -51.82 48.46 16.41
C THR A 860 -52.79 48.46 17.58
N ILE A 861 -52.54 49.30 18.61
CA ILE A 861 -53.27 49.31 19.85
C ILE A 861 -54.47 50.27 19.81
N ASP A 862 -54.43 51.28 18.94
CA ASP A 862 -55.36 52.41 18.83
C ASP A 862 -56.60 52.16 17.93
N GLY A 863 -56.78 50.95 17.41
CA GLY A 863 -57.86 50.58 16.49
C GLY A 863 -57.75 51.17 15.09
N SER A 864 -56.58 51.68 14.71
CA SER A 864 -56.31 52.17 13.33
C SER A 864 -56.50 51.10 12.28
N PRO A 865 -56.93 51.40 11.07
CA PRO A 865 -57.17 50.40 10.04
C PRO A 865 -55.86 49.68 9.59
N ILE A 866 -55.98 48.38 9.35
CA ILE A 866 -54.93 47.53 8.75
C ILE A 866 -55.33 47.27 7.30
N GLU A 867 -54.54 47.75 6.35
CA GLU A 867 -54.89 47.80 4.92
C GLU A 867 -54.16 46.66 4.21
N ILE A 868 -54.91 45.92 3.34
CA ILE A 868 -54.35 44.89 2.46
C ILE A 868 -54.59 45.36 1.04
N SER A 869 -53.54 45.57 0.29
CA SER A 869 -53.62 46.01 -1.12
C SER A 869 -52.71 45.11 -2.03
N CYS A 870 -53.09 45.08 -3.29
CA CYS A 870 -52.33 44.37 -4.32
C CYS A 870 -52.05 45.32 -5.49
N GLU A 871 -50.77 45.23 -5.97
CA GLU A 871 -50.33 45.87 -7.21
C GLU A 871 -49.77 44.80 -8.13
N SER A 872 -50.21 44.77 -9.41
CA SER A 872 -49.68 43.85 -10.43
C SER A 872 -49.10 44.67 -11.56
N ASP A 873 -47.89 44.38 -12.00
CA ASP A 873 -47.27 44.97 -13.19
C ASP A 873 -47.22 43.99 -14.39
N GLY A 874 -48.00 42.91 -14.35
CA GLY A 874 -48.05 41.89 -15.42
C GLY A 874 -46.99 40.81 -15.34
N GLN A 875 -45.88 41.05 -14.65
CA GLN A 875 -44.83 40.04 -14.39
C GLN A 875 -44.74 39.66 -12.92
N LYS A 876 -44.94 40.62 -12.03
CA LYS A 876 -44.86 40.46 -10.58
C LYS A 876 -46.11 40.91 -9.89
N LEU A 877 -46.62 40.13 -8.96
CA LEU A 877 -47.67 40.50 -8.04
C LEU A 877 -47.05 40.95 -6.72
N ARG A 878 -47.44 42.16 -6.26
CA ARG A 878 -47.00 42.70 -4.97
C ARG A 878 -48.22 42.79 -4.07
N ILE A 879 -48.19 42.04 -2.98
CA ILE A 879 -49.22 42.10 -1.92
C ILE A 879 -48.64 42.91 -0.78
N MET A 880 -49.31 43.95 -0.35
CA MET A 880 -48.87 44.87 0.70
C MET A 880 -49.87 44.79 1.86
N ILE A 881 -49.37 44.63 3.06
CA ILE A 881 -50.12 44.67 4.31
C ILE A 881 -49.51 45.79 5.14
N SER A 882 -50.28 46.81 5.41
CA SER A 882 -49.82 48.04 6.08
C SER A 882 -50.59 48.26 7.36
N ASP A 883 -49.88 48.48 8.46
CA ASP A 883 -50.40 48.85 9.76
C ASP A 883 -49.91 50.26 10.18
N GLN A 884 -50.54 50.84 11.18
CA GLN A 884 -50.16 52.10 11.79
C GLN A 884 -49.70 51.93 13.24
N GLY A 885 -49.10 50.75 13.53
CA GLY A 885 -48.61 50.36 14.84
C GLY A 885 -47.32 51.03 15.29
N SER A 886 -46.66 50.41 16.26
CA SER A 886 -45.42 50.92 16.86
C SER A 886 -44.20 50.83 15.97
N GLY A 887 -44.32 50.17 14.81
CA GLY A 887 -43.19 49.96 13.90
C GLY A 887 -42.20 48.87 14.36
N ILE A 888 -41.06 48.81 13.68
CA ILE A 888 -40.00 47.81 13.96
C ILE A 888 -38.84 48.52 14.67
N ALA A 889 -38.41 47.97 15.80
CA ALA A 889 -37.26 48.48 16.53
C ALA A 889 -35.93 48.26 15.79
N GLU A 890 -35.10 49.33 15.70
CA GLU A 890 -33.76 49.26 14.98
C GLU A 890 -32.86 48.07 15.39
N PRO A 891 -32.75 47.64 16.65
CA PRO A 891 -31.83 46.57 17.02
C PRO A 891 -32.15 45.17 16.45
N ILE A 892 -33.41 44.96 16.02
CA ILE A 892 -33.84 43.63 15.50
C ILE A 892 -34.08 43.63 13.98
N LYS A 893 -33.92 44.77 13.32
CA LYS A 893 -34.29 44.96 11.94
C LYS A 893 -33.57 44.03 10.95
N ASP A 894 -32.31 43.73 11.21
CA ASP A 894 -31.48 42.84 10.37
C ASP A 894 -31.72 41.34 10.65
N GLN A 895 -32.39 41.00 11.77
CA GLN A 895 -32.61 39.64 12.23
C GLN A 895 -34.10 39.25 12.25
N LEU A 896 -34.98 40.03 11.64
CA LEU A 896 -36.45 39.84 11.68
C LEU A 896 -36.93 38.47 11.19
N PHE A 897 -36.16 37.85 10.27
CA PHE A 897 -36.50 36.55 9.70
C PHE A 897 -35.67 35.41 10.30
N GLU A 898 -34.86 35.67 11.36
CA GLU A 898 -34.20 34.63 12.11
C GLU A 898 -35.18 33.98 13.11
N PRO A 899 -35.08 32.67 13.33
CA PRO A 899 -35.98 32.00 14.28
C PRO A 899 -35.69 32.49 15.71
N PHE A 900 -36.77 32.60 16.51
CA PHE A 900 -36.76 33.01 17.92
C PHE A 900 -36.47 34.49 18.17
N VAL A 901 -36.33 35.32 17.16
CA VAL A 901 -36.19 36.77 17.32
C VAL A 901 -37.57 37.39 17.56
N THR A 902 -37.74 38.08 18.67
CA THR A 902 -39.00 38.74 19.06
C THR A 902 -38.71 39.99 19.88
N SER A 903 -39.54 41.06 19.66
CA SER A 903 -39.53 42.26 20.50
C SER A 903 -40.59 42.22 21.60
N LYS A 904 -41.40 41.17 21.68
CA LYS A 904 -42.43 40.97 22.70
C LYS A 904 -41.82 40.45 23.98
N GLU A 905 -42.48 40.72 25.15
CA GLU A 905 -42.02 40.16 26.43
C GLU A 905 -41.97 38.65 26.45
N PRO A 906 -41.07 38.06 27.28
CA PRO A 906 -40.96 36.59 27.38
C PRO A 906 -42.32 35.94 27.69
N GLY A 907 -42.75 35.01 26.81
CA GLY A 907 -44.05 34.33 26.90
C GLY A 907 -45.18 34.94 26.07
N GLN A 908 -45.03 36.15 25.50
CA GLN A 908 -46.03 36.79 24.65
C GLN A 908 -45.73 36.67 23.16
N GLY A 909 -44.54 36.25 22.76
CA GLY A 909 -44.18 36.01 21.37
C GLY A 909 -43.16 34.90 21.21
N THR A 910 -43.36 34.00 20.27
CA THR A 910 -42.47 32.84 20.01
C THR A 910 -41.27 33.18 19.14
N GLY A 911 -41.32 34.34 18.40
CA GLY A 911 -40.32 34.72 17.44
C GLY A 911 -40.25 33.83 16.19
N LEU A 912 -41.22 32.94 15.97
CA LEU A 912 -41.22 32.00 14.83
C LEU A 912 -42.16 32.45 13.71
N GLY A 913 -43.12 33.36 13.96
CA GLY A 913 -44.11 33.74 12.97
C GLY A 913 -43.53 34.36 11.68
N LEU A 914 -42.60 35.31 11.81
CA LEU A 914 -41.97 35.92 10.65
C LEU A 914 -40.99 35.00 9.92
N TRP A 915 -40.25 34.18 10.67
CA TRP A 915 -39.40 33.13 10.11
C TRP A 915 -40.22 32.11 9.30
N MET A 916 -41.38 31.70 9.81
CA MET A 916 -42.29 30.80 9.11
C MET A 916 -42.83 31.43 7.81
N VAL A 917 -43.28 32.74 7.89
CA VAL A 917 -43.71 33.46 6.72
C VAL A 917 -42.59 33.53 5.66
N PHE A 918 -41.35 33.84 6.06
CA PHE A 918 -40.22 33.87 5.18
C PHE A 918 -39.99 32.56 4.45
N ASN A 919 -40.04 31.43 5.17
CA ASN A 919 -39.85 30.09 4.56
C ASN A 919 -41.02 29.71 3.66
N LEU A 920 -42.29 29.98 4.07
CA LEU A 920 -43.45 29.74 3.23
C LEU A 920 -43.43 30.55 1.93
N VAL A 921 -43.08 31.85 2.04
CA VAL A 921 -42.98 32.73 0.88
C VAL A 921 -41.85 32.27 -0.06
N LYS A 922 -40.68 31.89 0.46
CA LYS A 922 -39.58 31.30 -0.35
C LYS A 922 -39.98 29.96 -0.99
N LYS A 923 -40.65 29.08 -0.25
CA LYS A 923 -41.17 27.82 -0.79
C LYS A 923 -42.15 28.04 -1.96
N LEU A 924 -42.96 29.09 -1.86
CA LEU A 924 -43.90 29.52 -2.95
C LEU A 924 -43.19 30.34 -4.05
N GLY A 925 -41.84 30.46 -3.99
CA GLY A 925 -41.06 31.20 -5.01
C GLY A 925 -41.20 32.72 -4.96
N GLY A 926 -41.65 33.27 -3.84
CA GLY A 926 -41.78 34.69 -3.60
C GLY A 926 -40.68 35.31 -2.76
N GLU A 927 -40.72 36.61 -2.59
CA GLU A 927 -39.87 37.41 -1.72
C GLU A 927 -40.73 38.20 -0.71
N ILE A 928 -40.26 38.32 0.54
CA ILE A 928 -40.85 39.18 1.56
C ILE A 928 -39.89 40.26 1.99
N SER A 929 -40.39 41.46 2.15
CA SER A 929 -39.66 42.58 2.75
C SER A 929 -40.56 43.36 3.70
N LEU A 930 -39.98 43.88 4.78
CA LEU A 930 -40.65 44.70 5.78
C LEU A 930 -40.05 46.10 5.75
N SER A 931 -40.89 47.09 5.75
CA SER A 931 -40.50 48.52 5.83
C SER A 931 -41.18 49.22 6.99
N SER A 932 -40.42 49.95 7.80
CA SER A 932 -40.93 50.82 8.86
C SER A 932 -40.14 52.12 8.84
N PRO A 933 -40.81 53.32 8.86
CA PRO A 933 -42.26 53.54 8.96
C PRO A 933 -43.04 53.05 7.74
N ALA A 934 -44.35 52.87 7.88
CA ALA A 934 -45.24 52.49 6.79
C ALA A 934 -45.21 53.49 5.63
N LYS A 935 -45.47 53.02 4.39
CA LYS A 935 -45.37 53.83 3.15
C LYS A 935 -46.41 54.89 3.11
N ASN A 936 -46.53 55.94 3.61
CA ASN A 936 -47.40 57.05 3.69
C ASN A 936 -47.82 57.46 5.11
N SER A 937 -47.07 57.00 6.13
CA SER A 937 -47.30 57.34 7.52
C SER A 937 -45.96 57.56 8.23
N ASP A 938 -45.94 58.40 9.27
CA ASP A 938 -44.76 58.64 10.09
C ASP A 938 -44.48 57.47 11.08
N ARG A 939 -45.36 56.47 11.13
CA ARG A 939 -45.28 55.28 12.02
C ARG A 939 -45.88 54.06 11.35
N GLY A 940 -45.77 52.86 11.98
CA GLY A 940 -46.31 51.58 11.49
C GLY A 940 -45.34 50.76 10.65
N THR A 941 -45.86 49.67 10.10
CA THR A 941 -45.09 48.74 9.28
C THR A 941 -45.82 48.38 8.00
N THR A 942 -45.09 48.19 6.92
CA THR A 942 -45.63 47.62 5.68
C THR A 942 -44.88 46.36 5.36
N ALA A 943 -45.57 45.23 5.33
CA ALA A 943 -45.08 43.93 4.86
C ALA A 943 -45.42 43.84 3.35
N LYS A 944 -44.40 43.61 2.53
CA LYS A 944 -44.52 43.49 1.09
C LYS A 944 -44.06 42.07 0.67
N LEU A 945 -45.03 41.35 0.10
CA LEU A 945 -44.82 40.04 -0.53
C LEU A 945 -44.73 40.25 -2.03
N THR A 946 -43.78 39.65 -2.72
CA THR A 946 -43.61 39.72 -4.16
C THR A 946 -43.54 38.33 -4.75
N PHE A 947 -44.43 38.02 -5.70
CA PHE A 947 -44.50 36.73 -6.41
C PHE A 947 -44.36 36.98 -7.92
N ASP A 948 -43.64 36.09 -8.60
CA ASP A 948 -43.52 36.11 -10.07
C ASP A 948 -44.72 35.37 -10.68
N LEU A 949 -45.49 36.08 -11.52
CA LEU A 949 -46.67 35.52 -12.21
C LEU A 949 -46.36 34.61 -13.38
N ASN A 950 -45.08 34.55 -13.85
CA ASN A 950 -44.62 33.78 -15.00
C ASN A 950 -43.85 32.48 -14.63
N ARG A 951 -43.89 32.05 -13.39
CA ARG A 951 -43.27 30.79 -13.02
C ARG A 951 -44.24 29.62 -13.25
N HIS A 952 -43.93 28.81 -14.31
CA HIS A 952 -44.59 27.52 -14.58
C HIS A 952 -44.07 26.44 -13.67
#